data_7a03cca412c2ac552e937778ab3dfe88
#
_entry.id   7a03cca412c2ac552e937778ab3dfe88
#
_cell.length_a   1.000
_cell.length_b   1.000
_cell.length_c   1.000
_cell.angle_alpha   90.00
_cell.angle_beta   90.00
_cell.angle_gamma   90.00
#
_symmetry.space_group_name_H-M   'P 1'
#
loop_
_entity.id
_entity.type
_entity.pdbx_description
1 polymer ?
#
loop_
_entity_poly.entity_id
_entity_poly.type
_entity_poly.pdbx_seq_one_letter_code
_entity_poly.pdbx_strand_id
1 'polypeptide(L)'
;MAFGEINIPFWQESGHSCRECTVTGLRFWSRDSSRTTSGDTVEDSYTFIGNPIIQGFPMRGKALKDAMRETFLDYFEQRGHARIEPYPVLARWRDDIHLTIASIADFQPHVTSGLVPPPANPLGISQPCIRLTDVAAVGRSGRHLTTFEMMAHHAFNRPDDDDVIYWIDQCVRYCDDMLVNTFGITPEGITYIENPWSGGGNAGPALEVIVGGLELATLVFMNLEEHEDGDIEIKGLRYREMPLQIIDTGYGLERFCWAAAGTSTIYEAIYPESVDWLKKIAGFDLIVERLGLGVDTDDLLAELSQLAGILNIDVGTDVDSLYQRLAERLGDGGVKISVSNLKRLTEPLSSIYAIPDHMHAICNMLGDGLVPSNTKGGYLARMMARRVCRMKDDLGIEKSLSELAMHHIDNHLDIAGFVQSREGILTILALEEARYHEMLRKGEAAVRTALRELPQDAKEAPDEILFRLAEERGLNPEMVVSIAIKLGWHDISVRVGFAADMAARNAERTKTAAKAKSRGEIFQSDCTPTQQDYYSDTSQTEFSATVLDCTSLSQIQIESLDLSSEVVVTPTHSVVLDRTLFYPEGGGQLGDQGTLGEAKVVDTRIENGVIYHLTNCSVDEGQISGKIDWERRRQLMDHHTAVHIVGGSARTILGPHIWQAGSNKGERYARIDLTHYSRLSRDDLDKIEDHANEIVAKNLVVEKLVLDRAEADMQFGFELYQGGPPKHTQIRIIKIGEHDTQACGGTHHDNTGEVAELRIIRSSQVQDGVERLQIVAGETAREHARVQERLLNESSEVLGVSPEDLPSAVSRFFEEWKFQQKKIESLEAEIVRLRTSGGGDGAIEKDGIRYVVMEVDGDMKAVMSMLSQLTRDPQTPTLAILGTRDGGGKLIVASTEGTIASEKHDANEILGAIAGHINGGGGGRPTMAQGGGSNPDGIPEALEAARNLLGL
;
A
#
# COMPACT_ATOMS: atom_id res chain seq x y z
N MET A 1 -18.82 42.31 -5.08
CA MET A 1 -18.02 42.06 -3.87
C MET A 1 -16.92 41.13 -4.32
N ALA A 2 -15.72 41.26 -3.80
CA ALA A 2 -14.69 40.26 -4.10
C ALA A 2 -15.17 38.88 -3.56
N PHE A 3 -14.90 37.81 -4.27
CA PHE A 3 -15.27 36.46 -3.82
C PHE A 3 -14.66 36.19 -2.45
N GLY A 4 -15.46 35.70 -1.48
CA GLY A 4 -15.01 35.41 -0.13
C GLY A 4 -15.34 36.47 0.93
N GLU A 5 -15.83 37.65 0.55
CA GLU A 5 -16.26 38.64 1.55
C GLU A 5 -17.58 38.21 2.23
N ILE A 6 -17.54 38.11 3.58
CA ILE A 6 -18.71 37.72 4.41
C ILE A 6 -19.21 38.90 5.19
N ASN A 7 -20.36 39.44 4.77
CA ASN A 7 -21.03 40.52 5.46
C ASN A 7 -22.44 40.10 5.90
N ILE A 8 -22.61 39.82 7.20
CA ILE A 8 -23.84 39.31 7.79
C ILE A 8 -24.38 40.24 8.90
N PRO A 9 -25.69 40.21 9.15
CA PRO A 9 -26.31 41.04 10.21
C PRO A 9 -25.67 40.84 11.58
N PHE A 10 -25.27 39.63 11.91
CA PHE A 10 -24.64 39.28 13.18
C PHE A 10 -23.43 40.16 13.53
N TRP A 11 -22.61 40.55 12.56
CA TRP A 11 -21.44 41.41 12.85
C TRP A 11 -21.80 42.73 13.50
N GLN A 12 -22.87 43.37 13.03
CA GLN A 12 -23.34 44.63 13.56
C GLN A 12 -24.03 44.48 14.93
N GLU A 13 -24.88 43.45 15.05
CA GLU A 13 -25.62 43.17 16.27
C GLU A 13 -24.71 42.79 17.43
N SER A 14 -23.63 42.10 17.18
CA SER A 14 -22.69 41.60 18.18
C SER A 14 -21.47 42.49 18.41
N GLY A 15 -21.38 43.64 17.71
CA GLY A 15 -20.31 44.61 17.88
C GLY A 15 -18.97 44.27 17.22
N HIS A 16 -18.96 43.34 16.25
CA HIS A 16 -17.74 43.03 15.49
C HIS A 16 -17.39 44.18 14.52
N SER A 17 -16.10 44.38 14.31
CA SER A 17 -15.56 45.28 13.31
C SER A 17 -14.61 44.53 12.37
N CYS A 18 -14.72 44.75 11.05
CA CYS A 18 -13.83 44.20 10.05
C CYS A 18 -12.52 44.99 9.97
N ARG A 19 -11.41 44.29 9.85
CA ARG A 19 -10.06 44.87 9.68
C ARG A 19 -9.23 43.99 8.78
N GLU A 20 -8.12 44.54 8.35
CA GLU A 20 -7.06 43.84 7.60
C GLU A 20 -5.89 43.56 8.55
N CYS A 21 -5.44 42.30 8.58
CA CYS A 21 -4.31 41.87 9.41
C CYS A 21 -3.02 42.52 8.92
N THR A 22 -2.28 43.17 9.80
CA THR A 22 -1.05 43.89 9.47
C THR A 22 0.10 42.96 8.99
N VAL A 23 0.02 41.67 9.31
CA VAL A 23 1.04 40.67 8.98
C VAL A 23 0.67 39.89 7.71
N THR A 24 -0.58 39.40 7.61
CA THR A 24 -1.02 38.52 6.52
C THR A 24 -1.78 39.22 5.40
N GLY A 25 -2.33 40.42 5.67
CA GLY A 25 -3.23 41.14 4.76
C GLY A 25 -4.63 40.51 4.66
N LEU A 26 -4.94 39.46 5.40
CA LEU A 26 -6.27 38.85 5.41
C LEU A 26 -7.27 39.68 6.18
N ARG A 27 -8.52 39.71 5.77
CA ARG A 27 -9.63 40.35 6.49
C ARG A 27 -10.04 39.49 7.67
N PHE A 28 -10.30 40.12 8.79
CA PHE A 28 -10.83 39.47 10.00
C PHE A 28 -11.85 40.31 10.75
N TRP A 29 -12.72 39.63 11.47
CA TRP A 29 -13.76 40.23 12.31
C TRP A 29 -13.47 39.96 13.78
N SER A 30 -13.53 41.01 14.63
CA SER A 30 -13.31 40.88 16.07
C SER A 30 -14.11 41.96 16.83
N ARG A 31 -14.52 41.64 18.09
CA ARG A 31 -15.10 42.57 19.03
C ARG A 31 -14.03 43.45 19.69
N ASP A 32 -12.79 42.98 19.76
CA ASP A 32 -11.65 43.76 20.27
C ASP A 32 -11.21 44.82 19.25
N SER A 33 -11.58 46.06 19.53
CA SER A 33 -11.24 47.19 18.65
C SER A 33 -9.75 47.56 18.62
N SER A 34 -8.92 47.02 19.48
CA SER A 34 -7.48 47.30 19.57
C SER A 34 -6.64 46.32 18.76
N ARG A 35 -7.21 45.15 18.35
CA ARG A 35 -6.49 44.09 17.64
C ARG A 35 -6.06 44.53 16.24
N THR A 36 -4.79 44.32 15.93
CA THR A 36 -4.15 44.64 14.63
C THR A 36 -3.78 43.41 13.82
N THR A 37 -3.68 42.24 14.45
CA THR A 37 -3.39 40.95 13.82
C THR A 37 -4.62 40.03 13.88
N SER A 38 -4.66 39.02 13.01
CA SER A 38 -5.72 38.00 13.02
C SER A 38 -5.68 37.08 14.25
N GLY A 39 -4.58 37.05 14.98
CA GLY A 39 -4.40 36.30 16.20
C GLY A 39 -3.67 34.98 16.07
N ASP A 40 -3.36 34.57 14.83
CA ASP A 40 -2.65 33.32 14.48
C ASP A 40 -1.36 33.58 13.71
N THR A 41 -0.86 34.82 13.73
CA THR A 41 0.34 35.19 12.95
C THR A 41 1.62 34.89 13.72
N VAL A 42 2.77 35.05 13.04
CA VAL A 42 4.10 34.89 13.66
C VAL A 42 4.41 35.87 14.78
N GLU A 43 3.62 36.95 14.91
CA GLU A 43 3.71 37.95 15.99
C GLU A 43 2.83 37.61 17.19
N ASP A 44 1.88 36.68 17.05
CA ASP A 44 0.97 36.25 18.11
C ASP A 44 1.59 35.11 18.94
N SER A 45 1.01 34.80 20.08
CA SER A 45 1.42 33.70 20.98
C SER A 45 0.20 32.94 21.50
N TYR A 46 0.39 31.69 21.91
CA TYR A 46 -0.66 30.93 22.57
C TYR A 46 -0.89 31.46 24.00
N THR A 47 -2.00 32.12 24.22
CA THR A 47 -2.33 32.72 25.52
C THR A 47 -2.98 31.74 26.50
N PHE A 48 -3.41 30.58 26.03
CA PHE A 48 -4.10 29.57 26.84
C PHE A 48 -3.13 28.58 27.53
N ILE A 49 -1.87 28.50 27.10
CA ILE A 49 -0.86 27.63 27.77
C ILE A 49 -0.60 28.16 29.19
N GLY A 50 -0.85 27.30 30.19
CA GLY A 50 -0.82 27.67 31.62
C GLY A 50 -2.05 28.46 32.10
N ASN A 51 -2.96 28.88 31.18
CA ASN A 51 -4.15 29.63 31.50
C ASN A 51 -5.34 29.18 30.63
N PRO A 52 -5.98 28.04 30.95
CA PRO A 52 -7.06 27.48 30.13
C PRO A 52 -8.17 28.49 29.82
N ILE A 53 -8.55 28.58 28.54
CA ILE A 53 -9.58 29.50 28.04
C ILE A 53 -10.97 28.85 27.93
N ILE A 54 -11.04 27.51 27.92
CA ILE A 54 -12.28 26.74 28.03
C ILE A 54 -12.43 26.26 29.47
N GLN A 55 -13.58 26.53 30.09
CA GLN A 55 -13.84 26.25 31.50
C GLN A 55 -14.78 25.05 31.67
N GLY A 56 -14.73 24.40 32.83
CA GLY A 56 -15.66 23.31 33.17
C GLY A 56 -15.18 21.90 32.86
N PHE A 57 -13.94 21.72 32.34
CA PHE A 57 -13.37 20.45 31.97
C PHE A 57 -12.07 20.14 32.74
N PRO A 58 -12.15 19.70 34.00
CA PRO A 58 -10.96 19.48 34.86
C PRO A 58 -10.24 18.17 34.58
N MET A 59 -10.68 17.40 33.59
CA MET A 59 -10.08 16.10 33.19
C MET A 59 -9.09 16.27 32.03
N ARG A 60 -8.36 15.20 31.70
CA ARG A 60 -7.43 15.07 30.57
C ARG A 60 -7.64 13.74 29.86
N GLY A 61 -6.95 13.52 28.76
CA GLY A 61 -6.96 12.26 28.01
C GLY A 61 -8.32 11.91 27.42
N LYS A 62 -8.63 10.61 27.40
CA LYS A 62 -9.88 10.07 26.83
C LYS A 62 -11.13 10.71 27.46
N ALA A 63 -11.15 10.88 28.77
CA ALA A 63 -12.30 11.47 29.48
C ALA A 63 -12.57 12.92 29.05
N LEU A 64 -11.54 13.70 28.75
CA LEU A 64 -11.70 15.07 28.23
C LEU A 64 -12.23 15.03 26.80
N LYS A 65 -11.70 14.18 25.93
CA LYS A 65 -12.17 14.01 24.55
C LYS A 65 -13.64 13.64 24.52
N ASP A 66 -14.04 12.63 25.31
CA ASP A 66 -15.43 12.17 25.37
C ASP A 66 -16.37 13.26 25.87
N ALA A 67 -16.02 13.97 26.95
CA ALA A 67 -16.83 15.06 27.48
C ALA A 67 -16.96 16.22 26.48
N MET A 68 -15.91 16.57 25.80
CA MET A 68 -15.89 17.65 24.80
C MET A 68 -16.77 17.31 23.60
N ARG A 69 -16.63 16.07 23.08
CA ARG A 69 -17.44 15.54 21.98
C ARG A 69 -18.92 15.55 22.30
N GLU A 70 -19.30 14.99 23.45
CA GLU A 70 -20.69 14.95 23.89
C GLU A 70 -21.27 16.35 24.05
N THR A 71 -20.51 17.27 24.65
CA THR A 71 -20.95 18.69 24.81
C THR A 71 -21.25 19.36 23.47
N PHE A 72 -20.41 19.11 22.46
CA PHE A 72 -20.60 19.62 21.10
C PHE A 72 -21.85 19.02 20.45
N LEU A 73 -21.95 17.69 20.45
CA LEU A 73 -23.06 16.99 19.80
C LEU A 73 -24.42 17.32 20.47
N ASP A 74 -24.47 17.35 21.80
CA ASP A 74 -25.67 17.74 22.56
C ASP A 74 -26.11 19.20 22.25
N TYR A 75 -25.14 20.12 22.07
CA TYR A 75 -25.45 21.50 21.69
C TYR A 75 -26.21 21.60 20.37
N PHE A 76 -25.77 20.81 19.35
CA PHE A 76 -26.40 20.81 18.04
C PHE A 76 -27.68 19.97 18.00
N GLU A 77 -27.74 18.87 18.75
CA GLU A 77 -28.95 18.04 18.86
C GLU A 77 -30.12 18.86 19.47
N GLN A 78 -29.87 19.68 20.52
CA GLN A 78 -30.87 20.60 21.11
C GLN A 78 -31.36 21.64 20.11
N ARG A 79 -30.65 21.87 19.01
CA ARG A 79 -30.98 22.79 17.93
C ARG A 79 -31.51 22.11 16.66
N GLY A 80 -31.90 20.83 16.79
CA GLY A 80 -32.56 20.07 15.74
C GLY A 80 -31.65 19.37 14.74
N HIS A 81 -30.34 19.32 15.00
CA HIS A 81 -29.44 18.50 14.18
C HIS A 81 -29.53 17.05 14.60
N ALA A 82 -29.68 16.15 13.63
CA ALA A 82 -29.63 14.71 13.91
C ALA A 82 -28.18 14.27 14.17
N ARG A 83 -27.95 13.61 15.30
CA ARG A 83 -26.67 13.00 15.60
C ARG A 83 -26.49 11.75 14.75
N ILE A 84 -25.41 11.65 13.99
CA ILE A 84 -25.08 10.47 13.18
C ILE A 84 -23.78 9.82 13.67
N GLU A 85 -23.68 8.51 13.46
CA GLU A 85 -22.47 7.76 13.78
C GLU A 85 -21.33 8.16 12.82
N PRO A 86 -20.07 8.18 13.31
CA PRO A 86 -18.92 8.46 12.45
C PRO A 86 -18.69 7.36 11.41
N TYR A 87 -18.17 7.75 10.27
CA TYR A 87 -17.75 6.83 9.23
C TYR A 87 -16.36 6.23 9.57
N PRO A 88 -16.02 5.06 9.02
CA PRO A 88 -14.68 4.49 9.18
C PRO A 88 -13.59 5.44 8.67
N VAL A 89 -12.38 5.35 9.23
CA VAL A 89 -11.23 6.10 8.70
C VAL A 89 -10.79 5.60 7.33
N LEU A 90 -11.17 4.37 6.96
CA LEU A 90 -10.97 3.84 5.60
C LEU A 90 -12.14 4.24 4.71
N ALA A 91 -11.90 5.16 3.77
CA ALA A 91 -12.92 5.68 2.86
C ALA A 91 -13.31 4.68 1.76
N ARG A 92 -13.99 3.58 2.12
CA ARG A 92 -14.37 2.49 1.19
C ARG A 92 -15.55 2.82 0.28
N TRP A 93 -16.30 3.88 0.58
CA TRP A 93 -17.45 4.37 -0.21
C TRP A 93 -17.06 5.24 -1.41
N ARG A 94 -15.75 5.52 -1.57
CA ARG A 94 -15.20 6.34 -2.67
C ARG A 94 -13.83 5.81 -3.11
N ASP A 95 -13.39 6.14 -4.31
CA ASP A 95 -12.19 5.58 -4.94
C ASP A 95 -11.04 6.58 -5.13
N ASP A 96 -11.28 7.88 -4.86
CA ASP A 96 -10.33 8.97 -5.03
C ASP A 96 -9.45 9.24 -3.81
N ILE A 97 -9.90 8.86 -2.61
CA ILE A 97 -9.12 8.90 -1.38
C ILE A 97 -9.06 7.52 -0.70
N HIS A 98 -8.05 7.30 0.15
CA HIS A 98 -7.91 6.06 0.91
C HIS A 98 -8.29 6.21 2.38
N LEU A 99 -8.14 7.41 2.92
CA LEU A 99 -8.40 7.72 4.33
C LEU A 99 -9.33 8.93 4.41
N THR A 100 -10.21 8.93 5.39
CA THR A 100 -11.09 10.07 5.71
C THR A 100 -10.25 11.22 6.27
N ILE A 101 -10.28 12.36 5.61
CA ILE A 101 -9.45 13.53 5.92
C ILE A 101 -10.24 14.72 6.52
N ALA A 102 -11.56 14.67 6.44
CA ALA A 102 -12.50 15.66 6.97
C ALA A 102 -13.90 15.04 7.02
N SER A 103 -14.81 15.58 7.84
CA SER A 103 -16.19 15.13 7.94
C SER A 103 -16.97 15.26 6.63
N ILE A 104 -16.73 16.31 5.84
CA ILE A 104 -17.39 16.45 4.53
C ILE A 104 -17.00 15.37 3.53
N ALA A 105 -15.84 14.71 3.72
CA ALA A 105 -15.41 13.61 2.86
C ALA A 105 -16.36 12.41 2.90
N ASP A 106 -17.14 12.28 3.97
CA ASP A 106 -18.16 11.24 4.13
C ASP A 106 -19.31 11.42 3.15
N PHE A 107 -19.59 12.65 2.74
CA PHE A 107 -20.69 13.04 1.87
C PHE A 107 -20.26 13.32 0.42
N GLN A 108 -18.96 13.46 0.18
CA GLN A 108 -18.41 13.68 -1.16
C GLN A 108 -18.18 12.33 -1.90
N PRO A 109 -18.36 12.31 -3.25
CA PRO A 109 -18.96 13.37 -4.09
C PRO A 109 -20.50 13.25 -4.22
N HIS A 110 -21.12 12.19 -3.71
CA HIS A 110 -22.48 11.82 -4.08
C HIS A 110 -23.56 12.70 -3.44
N VAL A 111 -23.41 13.05 -2.15
CA VAL A 111 -24.34 13.93 -1.46
C VAL A 111 -24.09 15.38 -1.87
N THR A 112 -22.82 15.80 -1.95
CA THR A 112 -22.48 17.19 -2.32
C THR A 112 -22.85 17.54 -3.77
N SER A 113 -22.93 16.55 -4.67
CA SER A 113 -23.47 16.76 -6.02
C SER A 113 -25.00 16.74 -6.11
N GLY A 114 -25.68 16.43 -5.01
CA GLY A 114 -27.14 16.31 -4.98
C GLY A 114 -27.70 15.02 -5.56
N LEU A 115 -26.86 14.07 -5.97
CA LEU A 115 -27.26 12.77 -6.53
C LEU A 115 -27.88 11.84 -5.49
N VAL A 116 -27.40 11.93 -4.24
CA VAL A 116 -27.87 11.10 -3.12
C VAL A 116 -28.28 12.03 -1.97
N PRO A 117 -29.42 11.80 -1.29
CA PRO A 117 -29.79 12.60 -0.13
C PRO A 117 -28.79 12.37 1.03
N PRO A 118 -28.57 13.36 1.90
CA PRO A 118 -27.80 13.16 3.12
C PRO A 118 -28.54 12.20 4.07
N PRO A 119 -27.83 11.50 4.98
CA PRO A 119 -28.44 10.59 5.96
C PRO A 119 -29.40 11.30 6.92
N ALA A 120 -29.19 12.58 7.16
CA ALA A 120 -30.08 13.48 7.88
C ALA A 120 -29.78 14.93 7.48
N ASN A 121 -30.75 15.86 7.66
CA ASN A 121 -30.57 17.27 7.33
C ASN A 121 -31.40 18.18 8.27
N PRO A 122 -30.79 19.01 9.15
CA PRO A 122 -29.33 19.11 9.40
C PRO A 122 -28.79 17.96 10.26
N LEU A 123 -27.48 17.78 10.26
CA LEU A 123 -26.81 16.71 11.03
C LEU A 123 -25.62 17.22 11.84
N GLY A 124 -25.26 16.47 12.90
CA GLY A 124 -24.06 16.64 13.71
C GLY A 124 -23.26 15.34 13.76
N ILE A 125 -21.96 15.42 13.65
CA ILE A 125 -21.03 14.29 13.61
C ILE A 125 -19.71 14.64 14.33
N SER A 126 -19.02 13.65 14.89
CA SER A 126 -17.61 13.76 15.28
C SER A 126 -16.83 12.68 14.53
N GLN A 127 -16.17 13.07 13.44
CA GLN A 127 -15.54 12.17 12.48
C GLN A 127 -14.05 11.98 12.77
N PRO A 128 -13.58 10.74 13.06
CA PRO A 128 -12.16 10.43 13.09
C PRO A 128 -11.52 10.63 11.73
N CYS A 129 -10.44 11.40 11.69
CA CYS A 129 -9.74 11.77 10.46
C CYS A 129 -8.26 11.40 10.55
N ILE A 130 -7.64 11.12 9.42
CA ILE A 130 -6.20 10.87 9.30
C ILE A 130 -5.62 11.75 8.18
N ARG A 131 -4.66 12.62 8.54
CA ARG A 131 -3.91 13.47 7.61
C ARG A 131 -2.42 13.21 7.75
N LEU A 132 -1.77 12.81 6.65
CA LEU A 132 -0.35 12.48 6.64
C LEU A 132 0.53 13.58 6.04
N THR A 133 -0.07 14.70 5.61
CA THR A 133 0.65 15.85 5.04
C THR A 133 1.65 16.43 6.03
N ASP A 134 1.27 16.54 7.29
CA ASP A 134 2.04 17.21 8.34
C ASP A 134 2.80 16.24 9.26
N VAL A 135 2.92 14.97 8.88
CA VAL A 135 3.54 13.90 9.68
C VAL A 135 4.95 14.24 10.18
N ALA A 136 5.70 15.06 9.45
CA ALA A 136 7.02 15.52 9.84
C ALA A 136 7.01 16.56 10.98
N ALA A 137 5.91 17.32 11.13
CA ALA A 137 5.72 18.34 12.16
C ALA A 137 5.17 17.76 13.47
N VAL A 138 4.60 16.53 13.42
CA VAL A 138 4.05 15.84 14.59
C VAL A 138 5.14 15.59 15.64
N GLY A 139 4.85 15.89 16.87
CA GLY A 139 5.80 15.83 18.00
C GLY A 139 6.73 17.02 18.11
N ARG A 140 6.92 17.82 17.04
CA ARG A 140 7.86 18.94 17.00
C ARG A 140 7.19 20.29 17.22
N SER A 141 6.02 20.50 16.60
CA SER A 141 5.30 21.77 16.69
C SER A 141 4.44 21.93 17.94
N GLY A 142 4.21 20.85 18.67
CA GLY A 142 3.29 20.84 19.82
C GLY A 142 1.80 20.86 19.47
N ARG A 143 1.43 21.07 18.18
CA ARG A 143 0.04 21.27 17.72
C ARG A 143 -0.44 20.34 16.60
N HIS A 144 0.48 19.83 15.76
CA HIS A 144 0.12 18.99 14.62
C HIS A 144 -0.14 17.55 15.04
N LEU A 145 -1.17 16.95 14.46
CA LEU A 145 -1.60 15.60 14.69
C LEU A 145 -1.72 14.87 13.36
N THR A 146 -1.37 13.59 13.34
CA THR A 146 -1.63 12.68 12.20
C THR A 146 -3.11 12.27 12.21
N THR A 147 -3.68 12.06 13.40
CA THR A 147 -5.06 11.64 13.60
C THR A 147 -5.76 12.57 14.58
N PHE A 148 -6.98 12.93 14.25
CA PHE A 148 -7.80 13.84 15.06
C PHE A 148 -9.27 13.58 14.78
N GLU A 149 -10.15 14.01 15.67
CA GLU A 149 -11.59 14.02 15.43
C GLU A 149 -12.04 15.41 14.98
N MET A 150 -12.77 15.43 13.87
CA MET A 150 -13.42 16.63 13.38
C MET A 150 -14.88 16.61 13.84
N MET A 151 -15.21 17.36 14.90
CA MET A 151 -16.59 17.64 15.24
C MET A 151 -17.17 18.57 14.17
N ALA A 152 -18.35 18.29 13.71
CA ALA A 152 -18.95 19.05 12.61
C ALA A 152 -20.47 19.10 12.73
N HIS A 153 -21.05 20.17 12.20
CA HIS A 153 -22.46 20.22 11.84
C HIS A 153 -22.61 20.58 10.38
N HIS A 154 -23.53 19.93 9.69
CA HIS A 154 -23.78 20.14 8.28
C HIS A 154 -25.25 20.43 8.01
N ALA A 155 -25.52 21.28 7.00
CA ALA A 155 -26.84 21.52 6.45
C ALA A 155 -26.74 21.58 4.93
N PHE A 156 -27.60 20.85 4.25
CA PHE A 156 -27.64 20.74 2.80
C PHE A 156 -28.90 21.49 2.30
N ASN A 157 -28.73 22.72 1.83
CA ASN A 157 -29.81 23.58 1.40
C ASN A 157 -30.02 23.49 -0.12
N ARG A 158 -31.27 23.56 -0.55
CA ARG A 158 -31.71 23.68 -1.96
C ARG A 158 -32.50 24.98 -2.14
N PRO A 159 -31.85 26.13 -2.32
CA PRO A 159 -32.52 27.43 -2.38
C PRO A 159 -33.57 27.50 -3.52
N ASP A 160 -33.31 26.85 -4.63
CA ASP A 160 -34.23 26.83 -5.78
C ASP A 160 -35.53 26.06 -5.51
N ASP A 161 -35.52 25.16 -4.53
CA ASP A 161 -36.68 24.36 -4.09
C ASP A 161 -37.37 24.94 -2.83
N ASP A 162 -36.98 26.17 -2.35
CA ASP A 162 -37.36 26.76 -1.07
C ASP A 162 -37.02 25.88 0.18
N ASP A 163 -36.07 24.94 0.03
CA ASP A 163 -35.63 24.04 1.09
C ASP A 163 -34.29 24.56 1.68
N VAL A 164 -34.41 25.56 2.55
CA VAL A 164 -33.26 26.18 3.23
C VAL A 164 -33.41 26.02 4.74
N ILE A 165 -32.49 25.21 5.32
CA ILE A 165 -32.42 25.00 6.79
C ILE A 165 -31.83 26.23 7.46
N TYR A 166 -30.59 26.57 7.12
CA TYR A 166 -29.91 27.83 7.53
C TYR A 166 -28.66 28.08 6.69
N TRP A 167 -28.20 29.34 6.65
CA TRP A 167 -26.99 29.71 5.89
C TRP A 167 -25.99 30.47 6.77
N ILE A 168 -25.09 31.24 6.23
CA ILE A 168 -23.92 31.87 6.85
C ILE A 168 -24.21 32.55 8.19
N ASP A 169 -25.21 33.45 8.28
CA ASP A 169 -25.51 34.23 9.48
C ASP A 169 -25.85 33.32 10.67
N GLN A 170 -26.73 32.34 10.47
CA GLN A 170 -27.11 31.40 11.52
C GLN A 170 -25.99 30.44 11.90
N CYS A 171 -25.16 30.01 10.96
CA CYS A 171 -23.98 29.18 11.22
C CYS A 171 -22.99 29.90 12.15
N VAL A 172 -22.69 31.17 11.85
CA VAL A 172 -21.80 31.99 12.67
C VAL A 172 -22.40 32.23 14.05
N ARG A 173 -23.73 32.47 14.15
CA ARG A 173 -24.42 32.59 15.44
C ARG A 173 -24.33 31.34 16.30
N TYR A 174 -24.49 30.17 15.70
CA TYR A 174 -24.31 28.90 16.42
C TYR A 174 -22.89 28.73 16.93
N CYS A 175 -21.90 29.03 16.11
CA CYS A 175 -20.49 28.96 16.51
C CYS A 175 -20.20 29.93 17.68
N ASP A 176 -20.58 31.21 17.56
CA ASP A 176 -20.33 32.21 18.58
C ASP A 176 -21.04 31.88 19.89
N ASP A 177 -22.36 31.52 19.84
CA ASP A 177 -23.17 31.16 21.01
C ASP A 177 -22.55 29.93 21.72
N MET A 178 -22.14 28.92 20.99
CA MET A 178 -21.49 27.72 21.55
C MET A 178 -20.17 28.09 22.24
N LEU A 179 -19.30 28.83 21.58
CA LEU A 179 -18.00 29.23 22.13
C LEU A 179 -18.17 30.09 23.41
N VAL A 180 -19.09 31.06 23.39
CA VAL A 180 -19.31 31.99 24.52
C VAL A 180 -20.09 31.32 25.64
N ASN A 181 -21.27 30.77 25.34
CA ASN A 181 -22.22 30.34 26.37
C ASN A 181 -22.03 28.89 26.82
N THR A 182 -21.49 28.00 25.97
CA THR A 182 -21.24 26.60 26.34
C THR A 182 -19.81 26.38 26.81
N PHE A 183 -18.82 26.92 26.11
CA PHE A 183 -17.42 26.76 26.46
C PHE A 183 -16.81 27.88 27.30
N GLY A 184 -17.57 28.97 27.55
CA GLY A 184 -17.19 30.07 28.43
C GLY A 184 -16.07 30.96 27.90
N ILE A 185 -15.86 30.99 26.60
CA ILE A 185 -14.83 31.81 25.97
C ILE A 185 -15.24 33.27 25.99
N THR A 186 -14.31 34.14 26.37
CA THR A 186 -14.56 35.61 26.38
C THR A 186 -14.83 36.10 24.95
N PRO A 187 -15.94 36.83 24.69
CA PRO A 187 -16.32 37.25 23.34
C PRO A 187 -15.26 38.05 22.58
N GLU A 188 -14.51 38.92 23.30
CA GLU A 188 -13.42 39.73 22.72
C GLU A 188 -12.21 38.89 22.30
N GLY A 189 -12.09 37.65 22.82
CA GLY A 189 -11.02 36.74 22.51
C GLY A 189 -11.21 35.99 21.16
N ILE A 190 -12.42 36.05 20.57
CA ILE A 190 -12.78 35.35 19.34
C ILE A 190 -12.50 36.24 18.13
N THR A 191 -11.82 35.65 17.12
CA THR A 191 -11.55 36.31 15.84
C THR A 191 -11.99 35.38 14.70
N TYR A 192 -12.63 35.94 13.66
CA TYR A 192 -13.08 35.24 12.46
C TYR A 192 -12.28 35.76 11.26
N ILE A 193 -11.49 34.92 10.64
CA ILE A 193 -10.65 35.26 9.46
C ILE A 193 -11.36 34.82 8.18
N GLU A 194 -11.50 35.74 7.22
CA GLU A 194 -12.03 35.39 5.90
C GLU A 194 -10.93 34.75 5.05
N ASN A 195 -11.04 33.42 4.81
CA ASN A 195 -10.10 32.66 3.98
C ASN A 195 -10.85 31.61 3.14
N PRO A 196 -11.11 31.85 1.85
CA PRO A 196 -11.86 30.93 0.99
C PRO A 196 -11.26 29.54 0.97
N TRP A 197 -12.13 28.54 1.10
CA TRP A 197 -11.77 27.13 1.15
C TRP A 197 -12.02 26.42 -0.21
N SER A 198 -11.17 25.45 -0.55
CA SER A 198 -11.36 24.54 -1.67
C SER A 198 -10.80 23.14 -1.37
N GLY A 199 -11.54 22.09 -1.73
CA GLY A 199 -11.14 20.70 -1.50
C GLY A 199 -12.17 19.68 -2.00
N GLY A 200 -11.71 18.51 -2.42
CA GLY A 200 -12.57 17.39 -2.85
C GLY A 200 -13.52 17.72 -4.02
N GLY A 201 -13.13 18.65 -4.90
CA GLY A 201 -13.97 19.08 -6.04
C GLY A 201 -14.98 20.18 -5.71
N ASN A 202 -14.99 20.69 -4.48
CA ASN A 202 -15.91 21.76 -4.05
C ASN A 202 -15.14 22.97 -3.50
N ALA A 203 -15.78 24.13 -3.44
CA ALA A 203 -15.21 25.34 -2.86
C ALA A 203 -16.31 26.29 -2.31
N GLY A 204 -15.89 27.30 -1.55
CA GLY A 204 -16.77 28.34 -1.07
C GLY A 204 -16.09 29.36 -0.16
N PRO A 205 -16.76 30.47 0.20
CA PRO A 205 -16.32 31.36 1.28
C PRO A 205 -16.14 30.60 2.57
N ALA A 206 -15.18 30.99 3.42
CA ALA A 206 -14.97 30.34 4.71
C ALA A 206 -14.49 31.32 5.78
N LEU A 207 -14.72 30.97 7.02
CA LEU A 207 -14.23 31.64 8.20
C LEU A 207 -13.39 30.72 9.07
N GLU A 208 -12.14 31.08 9.32
CA GLU A 208 -11.31 30.45 10.35
C GLU A 208 -11.56 31.12 11.69
N VAL A 209 -11.77 30.32 12.73
CA VAL A 209 -12.14 30.80 14.08
C VAL A 209 -10.95 30.66 15.01
N ILE A 210 -10.35 31.79 15.36
CA ILE A 210 -9.14 31.86 16.19
C ILE A 210 -9.47 32.31 17.60
N VAL A 211 -8.95 31.58 18.60
CA VAL A 211 -9.07 31.92 20.01
C VAL A 211 -7.75 31.68 20.73
N GLY A 212 -7.21 32.68 21.37
CA GLY A 212 -5.96 32.55 22.11
C GLY A 212 -4.74 32.14 21.27
N GLY A 213 -4.72 32.48 19.99
CA GLY A 213 -3.66 32.12 19.05
C GLY A 213 -3.91 30.81 18.33
N LEU A 214 -4.95 30.05 18.69
CA LEU A 214 -5.25 28.73 18.17
C LEU A 214 -6.48 28.75 17.25
N GLU A 215 -6.38 28.23 16.05
CA GLU A 215 -7.53 27.93 15.19
C GLU A 215 -8.33 26.77 15.80
N LEU A 216 -9.53 27.07 16.30
CA LEU A 216 -10.43 26.07 16.89
C LEU A 216 -11.35 25.44 15.86
N ALA A 217 -11.78 26.22 14.86
CA ALA A 217 -12.71 25.76 13.84
C ALA A 217 -12.53 26.46 12.50
N THR A 218 -13.04 25.83 11.45
CA THR A 218 -13.25 26.40 10.12
C THR A 218 -14.73 26.23 9.74
N LEU A 219 -15.39 27.31 9.35
CA LEU A 219 -16.77 27.33 8.88
C LEU A 219 -16.74 27.56 7.38
N VAL A 220 -17.11 26.55 6.58
CA VAL A 220 -17.12 26.59 5.12
C VAL A 220 -18.55 26.73 4.61
N PHE A 221 -18.76 27.63 3.69
CA PHE A 221 -20.03 27.92 3.03
C PHE A 221 -19.93 27.48 1.57
N MET A 222 -20.04 26.17 1.37
CA MET A 222 -19.76 25.52 0.10
C MET A 222 -20.93 25.73 -0.87
N ASN A 223 -20.66 26.39 -1.99
CA ASN A 223 -21.64 26.65 -3.05
C ASN A 223 -21.04 26.57 -4.45
N LEU A 224 -19.82 26.05 -4.58
CA LEU A 224 -19.08 25.93 -5.85
C LEU A 224 -18.63 24.50 -6.09
N GLU A 225 -18.68 24.07 -7.35
CA GLU A 225 -18.12 22.82 -7.84
C GLU A 225 -16.99 23.05 -8.85
N GLU A 226 -15.95 22.23 -8.83
CA GLU A 226 -14.85 22.28 -9.79
C GLU A 226 -15.35 21.89 -11.19
N HIS A 227 -15.09 22.77 -12.19
CA HIS A 227 -15.51 22.54 -13.57
C HIS A 227 -14.56 23.25 -14.54
N GLU A 228 -14.21 22.60 -15.66
CA GLU A 228 -13.26 23.15 -16.65
C GLU A 228 -13.72 24.50 -17.24
N ASP A 229 -15.02 24.67 -17.43
CA ASP A 229 -15.65 25.90 -17.93
C ASP A 229 -16.04 26.91 -16.84
N GLY A 230 -15.62 26.68 -15.58
CA GLY A 230 -15.91 27.56 -14.45
C GLY A 230 -15.34 28.96 -14.63
N ASP A 231 -16.07 29.96 -14.15
CA ASP A 231 -15.72 31.42 -14.25
C ASP A 231 -15.06 31.95 -12.97
N ILE A 232 -15.06 31.16 -11.88
CA ILE A 232 -14.46 31.51 -10.59
C ILE A 232 -13.16 30.75 -10.41
N GLU A 233 -12.04 31.44 -10.14
CA GLU A 233 -10.74 30.84 -9.88
C GLU A 233 -10.38 30.91 -8.40
N ILE A 234 -10.09 29.75 -7.76
CA ILE A 234 -9.64 29.65 -6.38
C ILE A 234 -8.42 28.72 -6.34
N LYS A 235 -7.30 29.21 -5.81
CA LYS A 235 -6.03 28.46 -5.68
C LYS A 235 -5.57 27.76 -6.98
N GLY A 236 -5.86 28.38 -8.15
CA GLY A 236 -5.46 27.90 -9.48
C GLY A 236 -6.39 26.84 -10.11
N LEU A 237 -7.51 26.52 -9.48
CA LEU A 237 -8.57 25.67 -10.01
C LEU A 237 -9.80 26.50 -10.38
N ARG A 238 -10.58 26.03 -11.38
CA ARG A 238 -11.78 26.70 -11.87
C ARG A 238 -13.03 26.07 -11.29
N TYR A 239 -13.99 26.94 -10.89
CA TYR A 239 -15.24 26.56 -10.24
C TYR A 239 -16.43 27.26 -10.91
N ARG A 240 -17.60 26.65 -10.79
CA ARG A 240 -18.89 27.26 -11.09
C ARG A 240 -19.84 27.10 -9.91
N GLU A 241 -20.91 27.92 -9.87
CA GLU A 241 -21.95 27.78 -8.86
C GLU A 241 -22.65 26.42 -9.00
N MET A 242 -22.94 25.78 -7.87
CA MET A 242 -23.73 24.56 -7.79
C MET A 242 -25.13 24.81 -7.20
N PRO A 243 -26.13 23.97 -7.50
CA PRO A 243 -27.49 24.13 -7.01
C PRO A 243 -27.62 24.02 -5.49
N LEU A 244 -26.68 23.31 -4.84
CA LEU A 244 -26.66 23.13 -3.40
C LEU A 244 -25.86 24.23 -2.69
N GLN A 245 -26.38 24.67 -1.55
CA GLN A 245 -25.65 25.49 -0.58
C GLN A 245 -25.41 24.65 0.68
N ILE A 246 -24.17 24.26 0.92
CA ILE A 246 -23.80 23.34 1.99
C ILE A 246 -23.07 24.08 3.09
N ILE A 247 -23.59 23.98 4.32
CA ILE A 247 -22.84 24.31 5.52
C ILE A 247 -21.92 23.13 5.81
N ASP A 248 -20.62 23.36 5.70
CA ASP A 248 -19.56 22.44 6.08
C ASP A 248 -18.74 23.06 7.19
N THR A 249 -18.71 22.43 8.35
CA THR A 249 -17.95 22.96 9.48
C THR A 249 -16.96 21.92 9.99
N GLY A 250 -15.82 22.39 10.51
CA GLY A 250 -14.82 21.53 11.12
C GLY A 250 -14.29 22.14 12.40
N TYR A 251 -14.62 21.53 13.54
CA TYR A 251 -14.14 21.89 14.87
C TYR A 251 -13.15 20.83 15.34
N GLY A 252 -11.91 21.21 15.60
CA GLY A 252 -10.87 20.26 16.01
C GLY A 252 -11.03 19.84 17.47
N LEU A 253 -11.57 18.65 17.73
CA LEU A 253 -11.80 18.13 19.09
C LEU A 253 -10.56 18.28 19.99
N GLU A 254 -9.41 17.85 19.50
CA GLU A 254 -8.15 17.87 20.23
C GLU A 254 -7.67 19.30 20.53
N ARG A 255 -7.96 20.25 19.64
CA ARG A 255 -7.65 21.68 19.86
C ARG A 255 -8.52 22.27 20.98
N PHE A 256 -9.81 21.90 21.04
CA PHE A 256 -10.70 22.24 22.15
C PHE A 256 -10.20 21.64 23.47
N CYS A 257 -9.78 20.37 23.44
CA CYS A 257 -9.19 19.70 24.60
C CYS A 257 -7.92 20.40 25.08
N TRP A 258 -7.07 20.83 24.15
CA TRP A 258 -5.84 21.55 24.48
C TRP A 258 -6.12 22.92 25.06
N ALA A 259 -7.04 23.68 24.48
CA ALA A 259 -7.50 24.98 25.02
C ALA A 259 -8.14 24.88 26.42
N ALA A 260 -8.77 23.73 26.71
CA ALA A 260 -9.36 23.45 28.04
C ALA A 260 -8.32 22.96 29.06
N ALA A 261 -7.33 22.17 28.62
CA ALA A 261 -6.27 21.65 29.50
C ALA A 261 -5.17 22.68 29.79
N GLY A 262 -4.87 23.58 28.84
CA GLY A 262 -3.82 24.59 28.96
C GLY A 262 -2.41 23.99 29.11
N THR A 263 -2.19 22.75 28.65
CA THR A 263 -0.90 22.07 28.72
C THR A 263 0.11 22.65 27.73
N SER A 264 1.39 22.37 27.93
CA SER A 264 2.46 22.81 27.03
C SER A 264 2.25 22.34 25.59
N THR A 265 1.79 21.11 25.40
CA THR A 265 1.50 20.55 24.07
C THR A 265 0.12 19.90 24.03
N ILE A 266 -0.42 19.77 22.82
CA ILE A 266 -1.69 19.08 22.58
C ILE A 266 -1.61 17.59 23.03
N TYR A 267 -0.42 16.94 22.91
CA TYR A 267 -0.23 15.52 23.26
C TYR A 267 -0.40 15.28 24.76
N GLU A 268 0.01 16.22 25.61
CA GLU A 268 -0.17 16.16 27.06
C GLU A 268 -1.62 16.38 27.50
N ALA A 269 -2.42 17.04 26.67
CA ALA A 269 -3.86 17.18 26.89
C ALA A 269 -4.63 15.89 26.54
N ILE A 270 -4.27 15.23 25.41
CA ILE A 270 -5.07 14.14 24.84
C ILE A 270 -4.52 12.74 25.08
N TYR A 271 -3.21 12.59 25.33
CA TYR A 271 -2.53 11.31 25.59
C TYR A 271 -1.67 11.31 26.84
N PRO A 272 -2.12 11.88 27.98
CA PRO A 272 -1.28 12.08 29.17
C PRO A 272 -0.66 10.76 29.67
N GLU A 273 -1.42 9.68 29.74
CA GLU A 273 -0.97 8.39 30.25
C GLU A 273 0.14 7.80 29.37
N SER A 274 0.02 7.91 28.05
CA SER A 274 1.03 7.42 27.11
C SER A 274 2.28 8.30 27.12
N VAL A 275 2.14 9.62 27.21
CA VAL A 275 3.28 10.54 27.28
C VAL A 275 4.10 10.31 28.54
N ASP A 276 3.44 10.24 29.72
CA ASP A 276 4.09 10.01 31.00
C ASP A 276 4.80 8.64 31.04
N TRP A 277 4.13 7.60 30.53
CA TRP A 277 4.71 6.27 30.43
C TRP A 277 5.94 6.24 29.52
N LEU A 278 5.88 6.88 28.36
CA LEU A 278 7.00 6.95 27.40
C LEU A 278 8.17 7.78 27.97
N LYS A 279 7.92 8.93 28.63
CA LYS A 279 8.97 9.69 29.34
C LYS A 279 9.71 8.78 30.33
N LYS A 280 8.98 7.99 31.10
CA LYS A 280 9.54 7.07 32.10
C LYS A 280 10.37 5.94 31.47
N ILE A 281 9.84 5.21 30.48
CA ILE A 281 10.55 4.07 29.87
C ILE A 281 11.70 4.49 28.96
N ALA A 282 11.68 5.71 28.41
CA ALA A 282 12.79 6.30 27.67
C ALA A 282 13.87 6.91 28.59
N GLY A 283 13.62 6.96 29.89
CA GLY A 283 14.56 7.57 30.86
C GLY A 283 14.75 9.07 30.62
N PHE A 284 13.71 9.78 30.22
CA PHE A 284 13.78 11.20 29.85
C PHE A 284 14.30 12.08 31.00
N ASP A 285 13.94 11.77 32.25
CA ASP A 285 14.43 12.48 33.43
C ASP A 285 15.96 12.47 33.54
N LEU A 286 16.60 11.34 33.16
CA LEU A 286 18.07 11.23 33.14
C LEU A 286 18.70 12.08 32.03
N ILE A 287 17.99 12.29 30.93
CA ILE A 287 18.42 13.20 29.85
C ILE A 287 18.42 14.63 30.36
N VAL A 288 17.33 15.04 30.98
CA VAL A 288 17.16 16.37 31.57
C VAL A 288 18.24 16.64 32.66
N GLU A 289 18.44 15.69 33.56
CA GLU A 289 19.46 15.79 34.64
C GLU A 289 20.88 15.99 34.07
N ARG A 290 21.21 15.20 33.01
CA ARG A 290 22.53 15.32 32.35
C ARG A 290 22.74 16.63 31.60
N LEU A 291 21.68 17.29 31.18
CA LEU A 291 21.78 18.59 30.50
C LEU A 291 22.08 19.72 31.48
N GLY A 292 21.71 19.58 32.77
CA GLY A 292 22.04 20.54 33.83
C GLY A 292 21.59 21.97 33.53
N LEU A 293 20.37 22.13 33.02
CA LEU A 293 19.88 23.39 32.42
C LEU A 293 19.76 24.54 33.45
N GLY A 294 19.64 24.25 34.73
CA GLY A 294 19.54 25.27 35.79
C GLY A 294 18.20 26.02 35.85
N VAL A 295 17.20 25.58 35.02
CA VAL A 295 15.84 26.07 34.98
C VAL A 295 14.89 24.89 35.11
N ASP A 296 13.67 25.13 35.55
CA ASP A 296 12.63 24.13 35.59
C ASP A 296 12.30 23.67 34.16
N THR A 297 12.22 22.36 33.96
CA THR A 297 12.05 21.80 32.63
C THR A 297 10.63 22.00 32.10
N ASP A 298 9.63 21.95 32.98
CA ASP A 298 8.24 22.13 32.60
C ASP A 298 7.96 23.60 32.24
N ASP A 299 8.55 24.55 32.99
CA ASP A 299 8.49 25.99 32.67
C ASP A 299 9.16 26.27 31.30
N LEU A 300 10.36 25.68 31.07
CA LEU A 300 11.08 25.79 29.80
C LEU A 300 10.28 25.21 28.62
N LEU A 301 9.64 24.06 28.81
CA LEU A 301 8.82 23.44 27.79
C LEU A 301 7.54 24.24 27.50
N ALA A 302 6.93 24.84 28.50
CA ALA A 302 5.79 25.73 28.33
C ALA A 302 6.17 26.98 27.51
N GLU A 303 7.31 27.61 27.85
CA GLU A 303 7.82 28.76 27.09
C GLU A 303 8.22 28.39 25.66
N LEU A 304 8.88 27.25 25.47
CA LEU A 304 9.17 26.71 24.14
C LEU A 304 7.91 26.51 23.31
N SER A 305 6.84 25.97 23.90
CA SER A 305 5.60 25.69 23.19
C SER A 305 4.81 26.96 22.85
N GLN A 306 4.82 27.95 23.73
CA GLN A 306 4.28 29.29 23.43
C GLN A 306 4.96 29.91 22.22
N LEU A 307 6.27 29.73 22.09
CA LEU A 307 7.08 30.25 20.98
C LEU A 307 7.06 29.36 19.73
N ALA A 308 7.03 28.03 19.87
CA ALA A 308 7.09 27.09 18.77
C ALA A 308 5.79 27.04 17.94
N GLY A 309 4.64 27.33 18.54
CA GLY A 309 3.35 27.40 17.85
C GLY A 309 3.32 28.42 16.73
N ILE A 310 4.17 29.43 16.81
CA ILE A 310 4.30 30.54 15.86
C ILE A 310 5.27 30.22 14.72
N LEU A 311 6.17 29.26 14.91
CA LEU A 311 7.11 28.88 13.88
C LEU A 311 6.43 27.90 12.94
N ASN A 312 5.97 28.37 11.79
CA ASN A 312 5.56 27.53 10.69
C ASN A 312 6.75 26.63 10.33
N ILE A 313 6.68 25.35 10.74
CA ILE A 313 7.59 24.32 10.31
C ILE A 313 7.06 23.84 8.96
N ASP A 314 7.16 24.71 7.94
CA ASP A 314 6.85 24.32 6.57
C ASP A 314 7.86 23.28 6.09
N VAL A 315 7.37 22.37 5.26
CA VAL A 315 8.17 21.39 4.56
C VAL A 315 9.24 22.14 3.75
N GLY A 316 10.50 22.13 4.23
CA GLY A 316 11.60 22.87 3.59
C GLY A 316 12.32 23.88 4.47
N THR A 317 11.83 24.14 5.70
CA THR A 317 12.55 25.03 6.64
C THR A 317 13.82 24.33 7.13
N ASP A 318 14.97 25.01 7.03
CA ASP A 318 16.23 24.55 7.61
C ASP A 318 16.08 24.39 9.12
N VAL A 319 16.15 23.14 9.60
CA VAL A 319 15.95 22.77 11.00
C VAL A 319 16.93 23.49 11.92
N ASP A 320 18.17 23.72 11.46
CA ASP A 320 19.22 24.38 12.27
C ASP A 320 18.91 25.86 12.44
N SER A 321 18.41 26.53 11.42
CA SER A 321 17.97 27.93 11.50
C SER A 321 16.76 28.10 12.42
N LEU A 322 15.91 27.09 12.50
CA LEU A 322 14.75 27.06 13.41
C LEU A 322 15.20 26.99 14.88
N TYR A 323 16.08 26.06 15.19
CA TYR A 323 16.64 25.94 16.55
C TYR A 323 17.43 27.17 16.97
N GLN A 324 18.10 27.81 16.04
CA GLN A 324 18.83 29.05 16.29
C GLN A 324 17.87 30.19 16.67
N ARG A 325 16.78 30.37 15.91
CA ARG A 325 15.73 31.36 16.22
C ARG A 325 15.01 31.10 17.54
N LEU A 326 14.76 29.81 17.88
CA LEU A 326 14.20 29.42 19.16
C LEU A 326 15.14 29.77 20.33
N ALA A 327 16.43 29.43 20.20
CA ALA A 327 17.42 29.77 21.23
C ALA A 327 17.60 31.28 21.44
N GLU A 328 17.53 32.07 20.36
CA GLU A 328 17.57 33.55 20.42
C GLU A 328 16.35 34.11 21.15
N ARG A 329 15.11 33.65 20.82
CA ARG A 329 13.87 34.09 21.48
C ARG A 329 13.80 33.70 22.96
N LEU A 330 14.23 32.48 23.30
CA LEU A 330 14.38 32.08 24.70
C LEU A 330 15.36 32.97 25.45
N GLY A 331 16.47 33.34 24.79
CA GLY A 331 17.44 34.30 25.32
C GLY A 331 16.88 35.67 25.60
N ASP A 332 15.97 36.17 24.74
CA ASP A 332 15.24 37.44 24.95
C ASP A 332 14.28 37.34 26.16
N GLY A 333 13.68 36.16 26.39
CA GLY A 333 12.87 35.85 27.61
C GLY A 333 13.69 35.58 28.88
N GLY A 334 15.03 35.59 28.80
CA GLY A 334 15.93 35.39 29.93
C GLY A 334 16.49 33.98 30.10
N VAL A 335 16.06 33.02 29.28
CA VAL A 335 16.54 31.61 29.31
C VAL A 335 17.68 31.41 28.29
N LYS A 336 18.90 31.25 28.78
CA LYS A 336 20.09 31.00 27.96
C LYS A 336 20.34 29.51 27.76
N ILE A 337 19.98 28.99 26.60
CA ILE A 337 20.22 27.59 26.21
C ILE A 337 21.00 27.55 24.88
N SER A 338 22.01 26.67 24.79
CA SER A 338 22.71 26.46 23.51
C SER A 338 21.83 25.67 22.53
N VAL A 339 21.98 25.92 21.22
CA VAL A 339 21.29 25.13 20.16
C VAL A 339 21.50 23.63 20.34
N SER A 340 22.72 23.20 20.72
CA SER A 340 23.04 21.79 20.96
C SER A 340 22.26 21.21 22.13
N ASN A 341 22.14 21.93 23.25
CA ASN A 341 21.36 21.46 24.39
C ASN A 341 19.85 21.49 24.09
N LEU A 342 19.38 22.49 23.35
CA LEU A 342 18.01 22.57 22.93
C LEU A 342 17.63 21.35 22.05
N LYS A 343 18.44 20.99 21.08
CA LYS A 343 18.25 19.78 20.26
C LYS A 343 18.23 18.52 21.12
N ARG A 344 19.20 18.34 22.01
CA ARG A 344 19.29 17.17 22.91
C ARG A 344 18.11 17.04 23.85
N LEU A 345 17.42 18.14 24.18
CA LEU A 345 16.17 18.13 24.95
C LEU A 345 14.96 17.80 24.06
N THR A 346 14.83 18.46 22.91
CA THR A 346 13.59 18.45 22.13
C THR A 346 13.50 17.27 21.15
N GLU A 347 14.62 16.73 20.65
CA GLU A 347 14.57 15.59 19.71
C GLU A 347 14.01 14.30 20.36
N PRO A 348 14.45 13.86 21.56
CA PRO A 348 13.81 12.73 22.23
C PRO A 348 12.34 13.01 22.57
N LEU A 349 12.05 14.22 23.04
CA LEU A 349 10.70 14.64 23.42
C LEU A 349 9.76 14.63 22.22
N SER A 350 10.23 15.06 21.05
CA SER A 350 9.42 15.02 19.82
C SER A 350 9.02 13.58 19.44
N SER A 351 9.88 12.60 19.66
CA SER A 351 9.57 11.18 19.46
C SER A 351 8.59 10.66 20.51
N ILE A 352 8.75 11.07 21.78
CA ILE A 352 7.82 10.74 22.89
C ILE A 352 6.41 11.24 22.58
N TYR A 353 6.26 12.43 22.01
CA TYR A 353 4.96 13.01 21.63
C TYR A 353 4.40 12.39 20.34
N ALA A 354 5.24 12.07 19.37
CA ALA A 354 4.79 11.52 18.09
C ALA A 354 4.32 10.05 18.19
N ILE A 355 4.93 9.24 19.07
CA ILE A 355 4.59 7.81 19.20
C ILE A 355 3.10 7.60 19.54
N PRO A 356 2.48 8.24 20.56
CA PRO A 356 1.07 8.02 20.86
C PRO A 356 0.14 8.49 19.75
N ASP A 357 0.43 9.60 19.07
CA ASP A 357 -0.35 10.05 17.91
C ASP A 357 -0.29 9.05 16.76
N HIS A 358 0.91 8.58 16.41
CA HIS A 358 1.08 7.58 15.37
C HIS A 358 0.46 6.23 15.74
N MET A 359 0.53 5.82 17.03
CA MET A 359 -0.15 4.62 17.51
C MET A 359 -1.68 4.75 17.36
N HIS A 360 -2.25 5.92 17.65
CA HIS A 360 -3.67 6.17 17.48
C HIS A 360 -4.07 6.02 16.00
N ALA A 361 -3.33 6.63 15.09
CA ALA A 361 -3.57 6.51 13.64
C ALA A 361 -3.47 5.06 13.16
N ILE A 362 -2.42 4.33 13.58
CA ILE A 362 -2.21 2.93 13.18
C ILE A 362 -3.35 2.05 13.71
N CYS A 363 -3.72 2.19 14.99
CA CYS A 363 -4.77 1.38 15.59
C CYS A 363 -6.13 1.63 14.93
N ASN A 364 -6.46 2.87 14.56
CA ASN A 364 -7.67 3.19 13.80
C ASN A 364 -7.65 2.53 12.41
N MET A 365 -6.55 2.68 11.66
CA MET A 365 -6.42 2.06 10.34
C MET A 365 -6.55 0.52 10.39
N LEU A 366 -5.86 -0.13 11.34
CA LEU A 366 -5.92 -1.58 11.51
C LEU A 366 -7.27 -2.02 12.08
N GLY A 367 -7.86 -1.22 12.98
CA GLY A 367 -9.19 -1.43 13.54
C GLY A 367 -10.28 -1.53 12.47
N ASP A 368 -10.21 -0.68 11.45
CA ASP A 368 -11.10 -0.71 10.28
C ASP A 368 -10.73 -1.81 9.27
N GLY A 369 -9.80 -2.71 9.63
CA GLY A 369 -9.43 -3.88 8.81
C GLY A 369 -8.41 -3.60 7.72
N LEU A 370 -7.64 -2.50 7.78
CA LEU A 370 -6.53 -2.28 6.84
C LEU A 370 -5.38 -3.26 7.12
N VAL A 371 -4.85 -3.83 6.05
CA VAL A 371 -3.65 -4.68 6.11
C VAL A 371 -2.44 -3.91 5.60
N PRO A 372 -1.34 -3.82 6.39
CA PRO A 372 -0.11 -3.19 5.93
C PRO A 372 0.45 -3.87 4.68
N SER A 373 0.74 -3.08 3.65
CA SER A 373 1.22 -3.56 2.35
C SER A 373 2.18 -2.56 1.70
N ASN A 374 2.62 -2.81 0.47
CA ASN A 374 3.48 -1.89 -0.27
C ASN A 374 2.71 -0.91 -1.17
N THR A 375 1.37 -0.92 -1.14
CA THR A 375 0.52 -0.11 -2.03
C THR A 375 -0.66 0.50 -1.30
N LYS A 376 -1.19 1.62 -1.85
CA LYS A 376 -2.40 2.30 -1.40
C LYS A 376 -2.41 2.60 0.11
N GLY A 377 -3.56 2.46 0.77
CA GLY A 377 -3.70 2.67 2.22
C GLY A 377 -2.79 1.78 3.08
N GLY A 378 -2.55 0.53 2.67
CA GLY A 378 -1.66 -0.39 3.38
C GLY A 378 -0.20 0.09 3.45
N TYR A 379 0.27 0.83 2.45
CA TYR A 379 1.58 1.49 2.49
C TYR A 379 1.64 2.56 3.58
N LEU A 380 0.56 3.32 3.78
CA LEU A 380 0.50 4.36 4.81
C LEU A 380 0.59 3.76 6.22
N ALA A 381 -0.17 2.69 6.50
CA ALA A 381 -0.09 1.97 7.78
C ALA A 381 1.30 1.40 8.03
N ARG A 382 1.92 0.79 7.02
CA ARG A 382 3.30 0.27 7.10
C ARG A 382 4.32 1.36 7.35
N MET A 383 4.23 2.47 6.66
CA MET A 383 5.10 3.63 6.83
C MET A 383 5.04 4.15 8.27
N MET A 384 3.83 4.29 8.82
CA MET A 384 3.62 4.75 10.18
C MET A 384 4.18 3.75 11.21
N ALA A 385 3.90 2.45 11.06
CA ALA A 385 4.44 1.42 11.96
C ALA A 385 5.97 1.42 11.98
N ARG A 386 6.62 1.51 10.81
CA ARG A 386 8.09 1.59 10.70
C ARG A 386 8.65 2.87 11.31
N ARG A 387 7.93 3.99 11.21
CA ARG A 387 8.30 5.25 11.82
C ARG A 387 8.30 5.14 13.35
N VAL A 388 7.29 4.50 13.94
CA VAL A 388 7.24 4.24 15.38
C VAL A 388 8.35 3.27 15.80
N CYS A 389 8.61 2.19 15.04
CA CYS A 389 9.73 1.28 15.32
C CYS A 389 11.07 2.04 15.39
N ARG A 390 11.33 2.94 14.44
CA ARG A 390 12.54 3.77 14.46
C ARG A 390 12.60 4.68 15.69
N MET A 391 11.50 5.41 15.98
CA MET A 391 11.45 6.31 17.12
C MET A 391 11.71 5.60 18.44
N LYS A 392 11.12 4.42 18.65
CA LYS A 392 11.37 3.64 19.86
C LYS A 392 12.80 3.13 19.94
N ASP A 393 13.40 2.71 18.81
CA ASP A 393 14.79 2.27 18.75
C ASP A 393 15.75 3.43 19.06
N ASP A 394 15.50 4.63 18.51
CA ASP A 394 16.29 5.84 18.76
C ASP A 394 16.19 6.29 20.23
N LEU A 395 15.05 6.07 20.88
CA LEU A 395 14.84 6.33 22.33
C LEU A 395 15.40 5.21 23.22
N GLY A 396 15.87 4.08 22.68
CA GLY A 396 16.31 2.92 23.45
C GLY A 396 15.17 2.20 24.17
N ILE A 397 13.95 2.30 23.70
CA ILE A 397 12.77 1.64 24.28
C ILE A 397 12.75 0.18 23.85
N GLU A 398 12.88 -0.75 24.82
CA GLU A 398 12.86 -2.20 24.59
C GLU A 398 11.45 -2.79 24.35
N LYS A 399 10.40 -2.03 24.67
CA LYS A 399 9.01 -2.47 24.48
C LYS A 399 8.72 -2.73 22.99
N SER A 400 7.99 -3.83 22.70
CA SER A 400 7.55 -4.15 21.35
C SER A 400 6.49 -3.17 20.84
N LEU A 401 6.32 -3.11 19.51
CA LEU A 401 5.26 -2.30 18.87
C LEU A 401 3.87 -2.72 19.36
N SER A 402 3.65 -4.02 19.59
CA SER A 402 2.39 -4.54 20.15
C SER A 402 2.17 -4.09 21.59
N GLU A 403 3.24 -4.01 22.44
CA GLU A 403 3.09 -3.51 23.82
C GLU A 403 2.79 -2.01 23.83
N LEU A 404 3.37 -1.22 22.91
CA LEU A 404 3.04 0.20 22.75
C LEU A 404 1.56 0.37 22.32
N ALA A 405 1.11 -0.42 21.37
CA ALA A 405 -0.28 -0.41 20.91
C ALA A 405 -1.25 -0.86 22.01
N MET A 406 -0.91 -1.90 22.76
CA MET A 406 -1.72 -2.39 23.88
C MET A 406 -1.93 -1.30 24.93
N HIS A 407 -0.85 -0.61 25.35
CA HIS A 407 -0.93 0.50 26.27
C HIS A 407 -1.80 1.63 25.72
N HIS A 408 -1.65 1.95 24.44
CA HIS A 408 -2.41 3.03 23.80
C HIS A 408 -3.90 2.69 23.68
N ILE A 409 -4.24 1.47 23.27
CA ILE A 409 -5.64 0.99 23.19
C ILE A 409 -6.31 1.05 24.57
N ASP A 410 -5.63 0.55 25.61
CA ASP A 410 -6.20 0.48 26.95
C ASP A 410 -6.53 1.85 27.56
N ASN A 411 -5.81 2.91 27.17
CA ASN A 411 -5.95 4.23 27.78
C ASN A 411 -6.68 5.25 26.90
N HIS A 412 -6.66 5.08 25.57
CA HIS A 412 -7.05 6.20 24.67
C HIS A 412 -8.05 5.84 23.57
N LEU A 413 -8.31 4.53 23.31
CA LEU A 413 -9.20 4.10 22.23
C LEU A 413 -10.45 3.39 22.75
N ASP A 414 -11.56 3.61 22.06
CA ASP A 414 -12.71 2.73 22.11
C ASP A 414 -12.68 1.85 20.86
N ILE A 415 -12.57 0.55 21.08
CA ILE A 415 -12.48 -0.44 19.98
C ILE A 415 -13.83 -1.11 19.67
N ALA A 416 -14.90 -0.72 20.35
CA ALA A 416 -16.21 -1.35 20.18
C ALA A 416 -16.75 -1.22 18.75
N GLY A 417 -16.41 -0.11 18.06
CA GLY A 417 -16.78 0.13 16.65
C GLY A 417 -15.80 -0.44 15.63
N PHE A 418 -14.68 -1.05 16.06
CA PHE A 418 -13.71 -1.59 15.13
C PHE A 418 -14.18 -2.91 14.51
N VAL A 419 -13.89 -3.08 13.22
CA VAL A 419 -14.08 -4.33 12.51
C VAL A 419 -13.11 -5.39 13.04
N GLN A 420 -11.84 -5.01 13.24
CA GLN A 420 -10.77 -5.91 13.69
C GLN A 420 -10.70 -6.03 15.22
N SER A 421 -10.45 -7.23 15.71
CA SER A 421 -10.23 -7.47 17.14
C SER A 421 -8.90 -6.89 17.65
N ARG A 422 -8.83 -6.63 18.96
CA ARG A 422 -7.60 -6.22 19.65
C ARG A 422 -6.42 -7.17 19.34
N GLU A 423 -6.65 -8.49 19.48
CA GLU A 423 -5.62 -9.50 19.20
C GLU A 423 -5.16 -9.45 17.74
N GLY A 424 -6.08 -9.21 16.81
CA GLY A 424 -5.75 -9.06 15.38
C GLY A 424 -4.84 -7.86 15.14
N ILE A 425 -5.15 -6.70 15.73
CA ILE A 425 -4.30 -5.50 15.65
C ILE A 425 -2.90 -5.79 16.19
N LEU A 426 -2.79 -6.39 17.40
CA LEU A 426 -1.51 -6.68 18.03
C LEU A 426 -0.69 -7.70 17.22
N THR A 427 -1.34 -8.70 16.63
CA THR A 427 -0.70 -9.70 15.75
C THR A 427 -0.11 -9.07 14.51
N ILE A 428 -0.87 -8.20 13.83
CA ILE A 428 -0.39 -7.48 12.64
C ILE A 428 0.83 -6.62 12.98
N LEU A 429 0.80 -5.92 14.11
CA LEU A 429 1.91 -5.06 14.55
C LEU A 429 3.16 -5.87 14.90
N ALA A 430 3.03 -7.01 15.57
CA ALA A 430 4.16 -7.91 15.84
C ALA A 430 4.83 -8.40 14.55
N LEU A 431 4.04 -8.74 13.53
CA LEU A 431 4.54 -9.15 12.22
C LEU A 431 5.25 -8.01 11.49
N GLU A 432 4.71 -6.78 11.53
CA GLU A 432 5.35 -5.63 10.88
C GLU A 432 6.66 -5.24 11.60
N GLU A 433 6.73 -5.33 12.92
CA GLU A 433 7.98 -5.12 13.66
C GLU A 433 9.04 -6.16 13.30
N ALA A 434 8.67 -7.45 13.23
CA ALA A 434 9.58 -8.51 12.79
C ALA A 434 10.09 -8.28 11.36
N ARG A 435 9.23 -7.86 10.44
CA ARG A 435 9.59 -7.49 9.06
C ARG A 435 10.51 -6.26 9.01
N TYR A 436 10.28 -5.28 9.87
CA TYR A 436 11.13 -4.10 9.99
C TYR A 436 12.55 -4.48 10.39
N HIS A 437 12.72 -5.31 11.43
CA HIS A 437 14.04 -5.77 11.87
C HIS A 437 14.73 -6.67 10.83
N GLU A 438 13.98 -7.54 10.14
CA GLU A 438 14.54 -8.33 9.05
C GLU A 438 15.01 -7.45 7.88
N MET A 439 14.22 -6.44 7.52
CA MET A 439 14.58 -5.47 6.49
C MET A 439 15.84 -4.70 6.87
N LEU A 440 15.99 -4.23 8.12
CA LEU A 440 17.20 -3.56 8.59
C LEU A 440 18.41 -4.48 8.48
N ARG A 441 18.29 -5.75 8.92
CA ARG A 441 19.37 -6.75 8.84
C ARG A 441 19.82 -7.03 7.41
N LYS A 442 18.88 -7.18 6.48
CA LYS A 442 19.16 -7.35 5.04
C LYS A 442 19.64 -6.04 4.39
N GLY A 443 19.11 -4.92 4.85
CA GLY A 443 19.42 -3.58 4.37
C GLY A 443 20.85 -3.16 4.69
N GLU A 444 21.42 -3.55 5.83
CA GLU A 444 22.79 -3.20 6.19
C GLU A 444 23.79 -3.65 5.13
N ALA A 445 23.67 -4.88 4.62
CA ALA A 445 24.55 -5.38 3.57
C ALA A 445 24.37 -4.61 2.25
N ALA A 446 23.14 -4.23 1.92
CA ALA A 446 22.84 -3.47 0.71
C ALA A 446 23.38 -2.02 0.79
N VAL A 447 23.18 -1.35 1.93
CA VAL A 447 23.74 0.00 2.20
C VAL A 447 25.27 -0.04 2.19
N ARG A 448 25.87 -1.01 2.91
CA ARG A 448 27.33 -1.21 2.90
C ARG A 448 27.90 -1.37 1.50
N THR A 449 27.21 -2.12 0.63
CA THR A 449 27.63 -2.32 -0.75
C THR A 449 27.44 -1.05 -1.59
N ALA A 450 26.32 -0.36 -1.41
CA ALA A 450 25.99 0.85 -2.19
C ALA A 450 26.87 2.05 -1.84
N LEU A 451 27.32 2.15 -0.57
CA LEU A 451 28.18 3.22 -0.08
C LEU A 451 29.67 2.88 -0.15
N ARG A 452 30.06 1.68 -0.62
CA ARG A 452 31.44 1.19 -0.61
C ARG A 452 32.43 2.10 -1.34
N GLU A 453 31.98 2.80 -2.36
CA GLU A 453 32.79 3.70 -3.19
C GLU A 453 32.76 5.15 -2.68
N LEU A 454 31.94 5.46 -1.67
CA LEU A 454 31.88 6.79 -1.08
C LEU A 454 32.95 6.97 0.01
N PRO A 455 33.57 8.16 0.10
CA PRO A 455 34.44 8.52 1.20
C PRO A 455 33.67 8.46 2.55
N GLN A 456 34.33 8.04 3.62
CA GLN A 456 33.68 7.99 4.95
C GLN A 456 33.35 9.37 5.54
N ASP A 457 33.94 10.44 4.99
CA ASP A 457 33.65 11.83 5.31
C ASP A 457 32.60 12.48 4.38
N ALA A 458 31.93 11.66 3.55
CA ALA A 458 30.84 12.13 2.70
C ALA A 458 29.70 12.70 3.57
N LYS A 459 29.25 13.92 3.24
CA LYS A 459 28.21 14.63 4.00
C LYS A 459 26.80 14.38 3.48
N GLU A 460 26.67 13.95 2.24
CA GLU A 460 25.37 13.68 1.61
C GLU A 460 25.39 12.30 0.94
N ALA A 461 24.27 11.57 1.10
CA ALA A 461 24.04 10.36 0.35
C ALA A 461 23.53 10.68 -1.06
N PRO A 462 24.15 10.10 -2.13
CA PRO A 462 23.71 10.35 -3.50
C PRO A 462 22.26 9.95 -3.75
N ASP A 463 21.50 10.80 -4.41
CA ASP A 463 20.09 10.59 -4.74
C ASP A 463 19.82 9.26 -5.44
N GLU A 464 20.66 8.89 -6.42
CA GLU A 464 20.53 7.64 -7.17
C GLU A 464 20.62 6.40 -6.25
N ILE A 465 21.48 6.44 -5.25
CA ILE A 465 21.59 5.38 -4.25
C ILE A 465 20.34 5.33 -3.39
N LEU A 466 19.87 6.50 -2.94
CA LEU A 466 18.66 6.59 -2.11
C LEU A 466 17.42 6.10 -2.88
N PHE A 467 17.22 6.53 -4.13
CA PHE A 467 16.12 6.07 -4.98
C PHE A 467 16.20 4.56 -5.22
N ARG A 468 17.36 4.03 -5.57
CA ARG A 468 17.56 2.60 -5.84
C ARG A 468 17.27 1.75 -4.60
N LEU A 469 17.80 2.12 -3.43
CA LEU A 469 17.59 1.39 -2.19
C LEU A 469 16.12 1.47 -1.73
N ALA A 470 15.44 2.59 -1.97
CA ALA A 470 14.02 2.72 -1.70
C ALA A 470 13.18 1.83 -2.62
N GLU A 471 13.46 1.81 -3.93
CA GLU A 471 12.71 1.03 -4.92
C GLU A 471 12.99 -0.48 -4.82
N GLU A 472 14.24 -0.89 -4.71
CA GLU A 472 14.61 -2.32 -4.73
C GLU A 472 14.50 -3.01 -3.37
N ARG A 473 14.70 -2.27 -2.28
CA ARG A 473 14.83 -2.83 -0.92
C ARG A 473 13.81 -2.28 0.08
N GLY A 474 13.03 -1.27 -0.30
CA GLY A 474 12.08 -0.62 0.59
C GLY A 474 12.75 0.16 1.74
N LEU A 475 14.03 0.52 1.60
CA LEU A 475 14.78 1.31 2.57
C LEU A 475 14.53 2.79 2.28
N ASN A 476 13.81 3.47 3.15
CA ASN A 476 13.63 4.92 3.00
C ASN A 476 14.96 5.66 3.25
N PRO A 477 15.12 6.89 2.77
CA PRO A 477 16.37 7.65 2.87
C PRO A 477 16.90 7.79 4.29
N GLU A 478 16.03 8.02 5.25
CA GLU A 478 16.39 8.19 6.66
C GLU A 478 16.94 6.89 7.27
N MET A 479 16.41 5.73 6.84
CA MET A 479 16.93 4.42 7.23
C MET A 479 18.30 4.16 6.62
N VAL A 480 18.52 4.56 5.37
CA VAL A 480 19.84 4.46 4.72
C VAL A 480 20.87 5.27 5.49
N VAL A 481 20.53 6.51 5.89
CA VAL A 481 21.39 7.37 6.71
C VAL A 481 21.64 6.75 8.08
N SER A 482 20.61 6.26 8.78
CA SER A 482 20.76 5.61 10.09
C SER A 482 21.68 4.39 10.03
N ILE A 483 21.54 3.56 8.99
CA ILE A 483 22.44 2.42 8.75
C ILE A 483 23.85 2.89 8.40
N ALA A 484 23.99 3.92 7.56
CA ALA A 484 25.29 4.47 7.17
C ALA A 484 26.06 5.01 8.36
N ILE A 485 25.40 5.72 9.28
CA ILE A 485 25.98 6.20 10.54
C ILE A 485 26.51 5.02 11.38
N LYS A 486 25.73 3.94 11.54
CA LYS A 486 26.16 2.71 12.22
C LYS A 486 27.38 2.05 11.54
N LEU A 487 27.53 2.23 10.25
CA LEU A 487 28.64 1.70 9.44
C LEU A 487 29.88 2.62 9.42
N GLY A 488 29.83 3.80 10.05
CA GLY A 488 30.96 4.71 10.20
C GLY A 488 30.92 6.00 9.36
N TRP A 489 29.81 6.25 8.62
CA TRP A 489 29.59 7.54 7.95
C TRP A 489 28.86 8.50 8.91
N HIS A 490 29.56 9.10 9.87
CA HIS A 490 28.96 9.83 10.98
C HIS A 490 28.25 11.13 10.60
N ASP A 491 28.67 11.78 9.54
CA ASP A 491 28.16 13.10 9.10
C ASP A 491 27.25 13.02 7.87
N ILE A 492 26.89 11.81 7.40
CA ILE A 492 26.09 11.64 6.19
C ILE A 492 24.62 12.03 6.43
N SER A 493 24.03 12.73 5.49
CA SER A 493 22.65 13.20 5.55
C SER A 493 21.93 13.00 4.20
N VAL A 494 20.64 13.22 4.19
CA VAL A 494 19.84 13.35 2.96
C VAL A 494 19.80 14.83 2.59
N ARG A 495 20.01 15.16 1.32
CA ARG A 495 19.92 16.55 0.87
C ARG A 495 18.53 17.16 1.12
N VAL A 496 18.49 18.46 1.35
CA VAL A 496 17.25 19.23 1.45
C VAL A 496 16.46 19.11 0.14
N GLY A 497 15.16 18.85 0.22
CA GLY A 497 14.28 18.73 -0.96
C GLY A 497 14.13 17.31 -1.53
N PHE A 498 14.95 16.32 -1.13
CA PHE A 498 14.86 14.95 -1.64
C PHE A 498 13.47 14.31 -1.41
N ALA A 499 12.83 14.59 -0.26
CA ALA A 499 11.49 14.09 0.03
C ALA A 499 10.43 14.63 -0.96
N ALA A 500 10.56 15.88 -1.38
CA ALA A 500 9.67 16.48 -2.38
C ALA A 500 9.87 15.83 -3.76
N ASP A 501 11.12 15.57 -4.16
CA ASP A 501 11.44 14.90 -5.42
C ASP A 501 10.94 13.44 -5.43
N MET A 502 11.07 12.74 -4.31
CA MET A 502 10.51 11.40 -4.14
C MET A 502 8.98 11.40 -4.27
N ALA A 503 8.31 12.35 -3.63
CA ALA A 503 6.86 12.51 -3.70
C ALA A 503 6.41 12.84 -5.14
N ALA A 504 7.10 13.75 -5.84
CA ALA A 504 6.82 14.11 -7.22
C ALA A 504 6.98 12.90 -8.16
N ARG A 505 8.06 12.12 -8.01
CA ARG A 505 8.32 10.91 -8.78
C ARG A 505 7.25 9.83 -8.56
N ASN A 506 6.81 9.66 -7.32
CA ASN A 506 5.73 8.73 -7.00
C ASN A 506 4.37 9.20 -7.56
N ALA A 507 4.07 10.50 -7.49
CA ALA A 507 2.87 11.09 -8.07
C ALA A 507 2.83 10.93 -9.61
N GLU A 508 3.95 11.13 -10.29
CA GLU A 508 4.07 10.96 -11.74
C GLU A 508 3.88 9.49 -12.16
N ARG A 509 4.44 8.54 -11.41
CA ARG A 509 4.19 7.09 -11.60
C ARG A 509 2.72 6.74 -11.42
N THR A 510 2.05 7.31 -10.41
CA THR A 510 0.63 7.09 -10.16
C THR A 510 -0.23 7.69 -11.27
N LYS A 511 0.08 8.90 -11.74
CA LYS A 511 -0.59 9.53 -12.89
C LYS A 511 -0.39 8.74 -14.18
N THR A 512 0.81 8.22 -14.41
CA THR A 512 1.10 7.38 -15.60
C THR A 512 0.35 6.06 -15.54
N ALA A 513 0.28 5.42 -14.37
CA ALA A 513 -0.50 4.20 -14.15
C ALA A 513 -2.02 4.44 -14.25
N ALA A 514 -2.51 5.60 -13.78
CA ALA A 514 -3.90 6.01 -13.91
C ALA A 514 -4.26 6.33 -15.39
N LYS A 515 -3.39 7.04 -16.12
CA LYS A 515 -3.56 7.27 -17.57
C LYS A 515 -3.54 5.97 -18.38
N ALA A 516 -2.73 4.99 -17.98
CA ALA A 516 -2.72 3.68 -18.61
C ALA A 516 -4.00 2.88 -18.32
N LYS A 517 -4.73 3.20 -17.24
CA LYS A 517 -6.02 2.59 -16.87
C LYS A 517 -7.23 3.36 -17.42
N SER A 518 -7.15 4.67 -17.63
CA SER A 518 -8.19 5.45 -18.32
C SER A 518 -8.11 5.16 -19.81
N ARG A 519 -8.67 4.04 -20.24
CA ARG A 519 -8.98 3.83 -21.66
C ARG A 519 -10.04 4.87 -22.04
N GLY A 520 -9.77 5.65 -23.10
CA GLY A 520 -10.81 6.48 -23.73
C GLY A 520 -11.98 5.60 -24.17
N GLU A 521 -13.14 6.20 -24.37
CA GLU A 521 -14.31 5.52 -24.93
C GLU A 521 -13.93 4.82 -26.23
N ILE A 522 -14.17 3.51 -26.28
CA ILE A 522 -13.89 2.69 -27.47
C ILE A 522 -15.03 2.83 -28.47
N PHE A 523 -16.26 2.95 -27.96
CA PHE A 523 -17.47 3.04 -28.74
C PHE A 523 -18.10 4.42 -28.62
N GLN A 524 -18.60 4.94 -29.72
CA GLN A 524 -19.40 6.16 -29.76
C GLN A 524 -20.76 5.81 -30.41
N SER A 525 -21.83 6.02 -29.65
CA SER A 525 -23.18 5.78 -30.13
C SER A 525 -24.15 6.82 -29.55
N ASP A 526 -25.04 7.34 -30.37
CA ASP A 526 -26.17 8.20 -29.97
C ASP A 526 -27.39 7.40 -29.51
N CYS A 527 -27.25 6.07 -29.36
CA CYS A 527 -28.32 5.19 -28.93
C CYS A 527 -28.69 5.42 -27.45
N THR A 528 -29.95 5.24 -27.14
CA THR A 528 -30.43 5.22 -25.74
C THR A 528 -29.86 4.02 -24.99
N PRO A 529 -29.71 4.12 -23.63
CA PRO A 529 -29.27 2.99 -22.82
C PRO A 529 -30.06 1.72 -23.11
N THR A 530 -29.34 0.59 -23.21
CA THR A 530 -29.94 -0.72 -23.51
C THR A 530 -30.68 -1.26 -22.29
N GLN A 531 -31.93 -1.77 -22.49
CA GLN A 531 -32.66 -2.44 -21.42
C GLN A 531 -32.02 -3.78 -21.04
N GLN A 532 -31.71 -3.94 -19.75
CA GLN A 532 -30.92 -5.06 -19.21
C GLN A 532 -31.85 -6.17 -18.68
N ASP A 533 -32.35 -7.06 -19.56
CA ASP A 533 -33.30 -8.10 -19.17
C ASP A 533 -32.67 -9.30 -18.44
N TYR A 534 -31.34 -9.46 -18.50
CA TYR A 534 -30.62 -10.55 -17.86
C TYR A 534 -30.68 -10.54 -16.32
N TYR A 535 -31.18 -9.48 -15.70
CA TYR A 535 -31.43 -9.43 -14.24
C TYR A 535 -32.82 -9.97 -13.87
N SER A 536 -33.78 -9.94 -14.77
CA SER A 536 -35.17 -10.37 -14.49
C SER A 536 -35.28 -11.89 -14.34
N ASP A 537 -34.61 -12.62 -15.24
CA ASP A 537 -34.49 -14.08 -15.20
C ASP A 537 -33.13 -14.47 -15.77
N THR A 538 -32.20 -14.88 -14.90
CA THR A 538 -30.84 -15.25 -15.30
C THR A 538 -30.79 -16.56 -16.09
N SER A 539 -31.84 -17.37 -16.06
CA SER A 539 -31.94 -18.66 -16.77
C SER A 539 -32.55 -18.55 -18.18
N GLN A 540 -33.15 -17.40 -18.53
CA GLN A 540 -33.68 -17.18 -19.86
C GLN A 540 -32.55 -17.14 -20.90
N THR A 541 -32.70 -17.90 -21.98
CA THR A 541 -31.65 -18.10 -22.98
C THR A 541 -31.94 -17.49 -24.34
N GLU A 542 -33.24 -17.28 -24.67
CA GLU A 542 -33.71 -16.80 -25.99
C GLU A 542 -34.56 -15.54 -25.83
N PHE A 543 -34.37 -14.57 -26.70
CA PHE A 543 -35.15 -13.34 -26.70
C PHE A 543 -35.27 -12.76 -28.12
N SER A 544 -36.15 -11.76 -28.28
CA SER A 544 -36.25 -10.96 -29.49
C SER A 544 -35.99 -9.49 -29.12
N ALA A 545 -35.23 -8.80 -29.98
CA ALA A 545 -34.87 -7.41 -29.81
C ALA A 545 -34.86 -6.68 -31.16
N THR A 546 -34.79 -5.35 -31.10
CA THR A 546 -34.62 -4.50 -32.28
C THR A 546 -33.16 -4.05 -32.35
N VAL A 547 -32.54 -4.23 -33.54
CA VAL A 547 -31.20 -3.69 -33.82
C VAL A 547 -31.34 -2.18 -34.01
N LEU A 548 -30.64 -1.42 -33.15
CA LEU A 548 -30.62 0.06 -33.21
C LEU A 548 -29.40 0.57 -33.98
N ASP A 549 -28.28 -0.16 -33.95
CA ASP A 549 -27.05 0.17 -34.66
C ASP A 549 -26.21 -1.09 -34.95
N CYS A 550 -25.55 -1.09 -36.11
CA CYS A 550 -24.57 -2.13 -36.47
C CYS A 550 -23.40 -1.48 -37.19
N THR A 551 -22.29 -1.29 -36.46
CA THR A 551 -21.11 -0.58 -36.95
C THR A 551 -19.92 -1.51 -37.09
N SER A 552 -19.14 -1.37 -38.18
CA SER A 552 -17.93 -2.09 -38.43
C SER A 552 -16.80 -1.60 -37.50
N LEU A 553 -16.10 -2.51 -36.85
CA LEU A 553 -14.99 -2.18 -35.94
C LEU A 553 -13.70 -1.87 -36.72
N SER A 554 -13.06 -0.78 -36.39
CA SER A 554 -11.73 -0.44 -36.89
C SER A 554 -10.64 -1.31 -36.20
N GLN A 555 -9.49 -1.46 -36.85
CA GLN A 555 -8.35 -2.19 -36.28
C GLN A 555 -7.90 -1.63 -34.92
N ILE A 556 -7.93 -0.30 -34.76
CA ILE A 556 -7.57 0.38 -33.51
C ILE A 556 -8.57 0.02 -32.39
N GLN A 557 -9.86 -0.03 -32.69
CA GLN A 557 -10.88 -0.45 -31.70
C GLN A 557 -10.67 -1.91 -31.30
N ILE A 558 -10.44 -2.81 -32.25
CA ILE A 558 -10.18 -4.24 -31.98
C ILE A 558 -8.95 -4.42 -31.06
N GLU A 559 -7.85 -3.72 -31.34
CA GLU A 559 -6.65 -3.75 -30.53
C GLU A 559 -6.88 -3.17 -29.12
N SER A 560 -7.78 -2.19 -29.00
CA SER A 560 -8.13 -1.55 -27.72
C SER A 560 -9.08 -2.38 -26.85
N LEU A 561 -9.76 -3.40 -27.40
CA LEU A 561 -10.74 -4.20 -26.68
C LEU A 561 -10.13 -5.06 -25.56
N ASP A 562 -8.83 -5.40 -25.64
CA ASP A 562 -8.15 -6.30 -24.68
C ASP A 562 -8.97 -7.57 -24.42
N LEU A 563 -9.31 -8.24 -25.50
CA LEU A 563 -10.16 -9.43 -25.48
C LEU A 563 -9.52 -10.53 -24.60
N SER A 564 -10.37 -11.19 -23.81
CA SER A 564 -9.93 -12.35 -23.04
C SER A 564 -9.31 -13.42 -23.95
N SER A 565 -8.30 -14.17 -23.44
CA SER A 565 -7.73 -15.33 -24.14
C SER A 565 -8.74 -16.45 -24.45
N GLU A 566 -9.94 -16.37 -23.88
CA GLU A 566 -11.07 -17.26 -24.14
C GLU A 566 -11.83 -16.90 -25.44
N VAL A 567 -11.62 -15.68 -25.97
CA VAL A 567 -12.21 -15.24 -27.24
C VAL A 567 -11.36 -15.75 -28.41
N VAL A 568 -11.87 -16.78 -29.07
CA VAL A 568 -11.13 -17.48 -30.18
C VAL A 568 -11.33 -16.78 -31.52
N VAL A 569 -12.46 -16.07 -31.73
CA VAL A 569 -12.84 -15.41 -32.98
C VAL A 569 -12.74 -13.90 -32.82
N THR A 570 -11.98 -13.23 -33.68
CA THR A 570 -11.87 -11.77 -33.68
C THR A 570 -13.19 -11.12 -34.10
N PRO A 571 -13.77 -10.19 -33.32
CA PRO A 571 -14.97 -9.47 -33.73
C PRO A 571 -14.70 -8.54 -34.91
N THR A 572 -15.70 -8.34 -35.74
CA THR A 572 -15.65 -7.44 -36.92
C THR A 572 -16.66 -6.31 -36.84
N HIS A 573 -17.73 -6.48 -36.09
CA HIS A 573 -18.82 -5.50 -35.89
C HIS A 573 -19.22 -5.37 -34.44
N SER A 574 -19.75 -4.21 -34.09
CA SER A 574 -20.48 -3.96 -32.87
C SER A 574 -21.96 -3.75 -33.18
N VAL A 575 -22.83 -4.40 -32.42
CA VAL A 575 -24.28 -4.34 -32.57
C VAL A 575 -24.90 -3.80 -31.28
N VAL A 576 -25.74 -2.79 -31.39
CA VAL A 576 -26.53 -2.22 -30.30
C VAL A 576 -27.99 -2.62 -30.44
N LEU A 577 -28.58 -3.09 -29.36
CA LEU A 577 -29.99 -3.51 -29.29
C LEU A 577 -30.78 -2.61 -28.33
N ASP A 578 -32.12 -2.53 -28.53
CA ASP A 578 -33.02 -1.87 -27.58
C ASP A 578 -33.08 -2.57 -26.23
N ARG A 579 -32.96 -3.91 -26.21
CA ARG A 579 -32.93 -4.77 -25.02
C ARG A 579 -32.07 -6.00 -25.24
N THR A 580 -31.56 -6.58 -24.14
CA THR A 580 -30.67 -7.76 -24.24
C THR A 580 -30.72 -8.67 -23.03
N LEU A 581 -30.53 -9.99 -23.26
CA LEU A 581 -30.19 -10.99 -22.24
C LEU A 581 -28.68 -11.21 -22.10
N PHE A 582 -27.85 -10.67 -23.00
CA PHE A 582 -26.40 -10.80 -22.91
C PHE A 582 -25.86 -9.92 -21.78
N TYR A 583 -25.19 -10.53 -20.80
CA TYR A 583 -24.47 -9.83 -19.73
C TYR A 583 -23.17 -9.23 -20.31
N PRO A 584 -22.95 -7.92 -20.18
CA PRO A 584 -21.71 -7.30 -20.61
C PRO A 584 -20.59 -7.54 -19.59
N GLU A 585 -19.34 -7.61 -20.02
CA GLU A 585 -18.21 -7.71 -19.09
C GLU A 585 -18.24 -6.60 -18.02
N GLY A 586 -18.25 -7.03 -16.76
CA GLY A 586 -18.32 -6.11 -15.63
C GLY A 586 -18.05 -6.81 -14.31
N GLY A 587 -17.50 -6.05 -13.30
CA GLY A 587 -17.20 -6.61 -11.98
C GLY A 587 -16.25 -7.81 -12.01
N GLY A 588 -15.43 -7.95 -13.06
CA GLY A 588 -14.50 -9.07 -13.27
C GLY A 588 -15.19 -10.35 -13.79
N GLN A 589 -16.50 -10.33 -14.11
CA GLN A 589 -17.15 -11.42 -14.86
C GLN A 589 -17.04 -11.12 -16.34
N LEU A 590 -16.61 -12.11 -17.13
CA LEU A 590 -16.51 -12.00 -18.58
C LEU A 590 -17.90 -11.84 -19.22
N GLY A 591 -17.95 -11.18 -20.36
CA GLY A 591 -19.15 -11.00 -21.14
C GLY A 591 -19.71 -12.31 -21.71
N ASP A 592 -21.01 -12.35 -21.89
CA ASP A 592 -21.68 -13.48 -22.53
C ASP A 592 -21.35 -13.60 -24.01
N GLN A 593 -21.41 -14.81 -24.48
CA GLN A 593 -21.35 -15.21 -25.87
C GLN A 593 -22.66 -15.87 -26.34
N GLY A 594 -22.83 -16.01 -27.65
CA GLY A 594 -24.02 -16.64 -28.21
C GLY A 594 -24.24 -16.25 -29.66
N THR A 595 -25.51 -16.06 -30.07
CA THR A 595 -25.86 -15.68 -31.43
C THR A 595 -26.92 -14.57 -31.49
N LEU A 596 -26.82 -13.73 -32.50
CA LEU A 596 -27.83 -12.78 -32.95
C LEU A 596 -28.20 -13.13 -34.40
N GLY A 597 -29.36 -13.78 -34.61
CA GLY A 597 -29.67 -14.41 -35.88
C GLY A 597 -28.60 -15.42 -36.28
N GLU A 598 -27.91 -15.20 -37.41
CA GLU A 598 -26.78 -16.02 -37.89
C GLU A 598 -25.43 -15.52 -37.39
N ALA A 599 -25.34 -14.31 -36.87
CA ALA A 599 -24.09 -13.74 -36.38
C ALA A 599 -23.72 -14.33 -35.02
N LYS A 600 -22.43 -14.69 -34.84
CA LYS A 600 -21.90 -15.14 -33.54
C LYS A 600 -21.50 -13.92 -32.71
N VAL A 601 -22.05 -13.77 -31.50
CA VAL A 601 -21.59 -12.83 -30.49
C VAL A 601 -20.40 -13.45 -29.79
N VAL A 602 -19.23 -12.82 -29.89
CA VAL A 602 -17.97 -13.33 -29.36
C VAL A 602 -17.57 -12.68 -28.03
N ASP A 603 -18.13 -11.51 -27.72
CA ASP A 603 -17.99 -10.81 -26.44
C ASP A 603 -19.10 -9.74 -26.32
N THR A 604 -19.35 -9.28 -25.11
CA THR A 604 -20.36 -8.24 -24.82
C THR A 604 -19.77 -7.20 -23.89
N ARG A 605 -19.88 -5.91 -24.25
CA ARG A 605 -19.32 -4.77 -23.53
C ARG A 605 -20.38 -3.72 -23.20
N ILE A 606 -20.11 -2.86 -22.23
CA ILE A 606 -20.97 -1.74 -21.85
C ILE A 606 -20.16 -0.45 -21.73
N GLU A 607 -20.66 0.61 -22.38
CA GLU A 607 -20.16 1.99 -22.20
C GLU A 607 -21.37 2.94 -22.12
N ASN A 608 -21.38 3.83 -21.14
CA ASN A 608 -22.42 4.85 -20.92
C ASN A 608 -23.86 4.28 -20.91
N GLY A 609 -24.04 3.04 -20.40
CA GLY A 609 -25.35 2.37 -20.35
C GLY A 609 -25.79 1.70 -21.67
N VAL A 610 -25.01 1.86 -22.74
CA VAL A 610 -25.24 1.17 -24.02
C VAL A 610 -24.46 -0.12 -24.07
N ILE A 611 -25.11 -1.23 -24.42
CA ILE A 611 -24.50 -2.56 -24.51
C ILE A 611 -24.15 -2.88 -25.95
N TYR A 612 -22.89 -3.17 -26.19
CA TYR A 612 -22.27 -3.49 -27.48
C TYR A 612 -22.02 -4.99 -27.57
N HIS A 613 -22.74 -5.65 -28.50
CA HIS A 613 -22.57 -7.05 -28.83
C HIS A 613 -21.51 -7.17 -29.93
N LEU A 614 -20.36 -7.74 -29.63
CA LEU A 614 -19.24 -7.87 -30.56
C LEU A 614 -19.44 -9.11 -31.43
N THR A 615 -19.67 -8.92 -32.73
CA THR A 615 -20.05 -10.02 -33.65
C THR A 615 -19.00 -10.30 -34.72
N ASN A 616 -18.98 -11.52 -35.22
CA ASN A 616 -18.11 -11.96 -36.30
C ASN A 616 -18.55 -11.51 -37.70
N CYS A 617 -19.77 -10.99 -37.85
CA CYS A 617 -20.30 -10.43 -39.10
C CYS A 617 -21.40 -9.41 -38.79
N SER A 618 -21.80 -8.62 -39.79
CA SER A 618 -22.89 -7.66 -39.69
C SER A 618 -24.26 -8.34 -39.50
N VAL A 619 -25.16 -7.61 -38.86
CA VAL A 619 -26.61 -7.95 -38.77
C VAL A 619 -27.43 -6.84 -39.41
N ASP A 620 -28.57 -7.20 -39.97
CA ASP A 620 -29.51 -6.24 -40.59
C ASP A 620 -30.30 -5.50 -39.51
N GLU A 621 -30.67 -4.24 -39.77
CA GLU A 621 -31.57 -3.45 -38.95
C GLU A 621 -32.95 -4.09 -38.83
N GLY A 622 -33.59 -3.97 -37.68
CA GLY A 622 -34.94 -4.46 -37.40
C GLY A 622 -34.99 -5.56 -36.35
N GLN A 623 -36.04 -6.35 -36.38
CA GLN A 623 -36.25 -7.41 -35.37
C GLN A 623 -35.26 -8.56 -35.56
N ILE A 624 -34.58 -8.95 -34.50
CA ILE A 624 -33.63 -10.05 -34.47
C ILE A 624 -33.90 -10.96 -33.29
N SER A 625 -33.64 -12.26 -33.47
CA SER A 625 -33.63 -13.22 -32.36
C SER A 625 -32.23 -13.35 -31.77
N GLY A 626 -32.11 -13.27 -30.46
CA GLY A 626 -30.88 -13.51 -29.73
C GLY A 626 -30.94 -14.80 -28.92
N LYS A 627 -29.82 -15.49 -28.84
CA LYS A 627 -29.67 -16.70 -28.01
C LYS A 627 -28.28 -16.68 -27.33
N ILE A 628 -28.28 -16.75 -26.00
CA ILE A 628 -27.04 -16.83 -25.22
C ILE A 628 -26.49 -18.26 -25.17
N ASP A 629 -25.19 -18.41 -25.07
CA ASP A 629 -24.52 -19.66 -24.75
C ASP A 629 -24.75 -19.97 -23.26
N TRP A 630 -25.70 -20.87 -23.01
CA TRP A 630 -26.11 -21.21 -21.64
C TRP A 630 -25.03 -21.95 -20.85
N GLU A 631 -24.28 -22.85 -21.50
CA GLU A 631 -23.24 -23.61 -20.81
C GLU A 631 -22.16 -22.67 -20.28
N ARG A 632 -21.74 -21.70 -21.10
CA ARG A 632 -20.83 -20.63 -20.70
C ARG A 632 -21.43 -19.73 -19.59
N ARG A 633 -22.65 -19.22 -19.77
CA ARG A 633 -23.33 -18.37 -18.77
C ARG A 633 -23.41 -19.08 -17.42
N ARG A 634 -23.84 -20.34 -17.41
CA ARG A 634 -23.95 -21.14 -16.20
C ARG A 634 -22.60 -21.29 -15.51
N GLN A 635 -21.53 -21.63 -16.26
CA GLN A 635 -20.20 -21.76 -15.69
C GLN A 635 -19.67 -20.44 -15.11
N LEU A 636 -19.96 -19.29 -15.74
CA LEU A 636 -19.62 -17.98 -15.20
C LEU A 636 -20.41 -17.68 -13.91
N MET A 637 -21.67 -18.09 -13.81
CA MET A 637 -22.50 -17.99 -12.59
C MET A 637 -21.99 -18.91 -11.48
N ASP A 638 -21.58 -20.18 -11.80
CA ASP A 638 -20.95 -21.10 -10.87
C ASP A 638 -19.71 -20.44 -10.24
N HIS A 639 -18.84 -19.91 -11.06
CA HIS A 639 -17.61 -19.22 -10.62
C HIS A 639 -17.89 -17.92 -9.86
N HIS A 640 -18.89 -17.12 -10.28
CA HIS A 640 -19.18 -15.85 -9.60
C HIS A 640 -19.78 -16.06 -8.22
N THR A 641 -20.74 -16.98 -8.11
CA THR A 641 -21.35 -17.32 -6.82
C THR A 641 -20.31 -17.99 -5.90
N ALA A 642 -19.44 -18.87 -6.45
CA ALA A 642 -18.32 -19.45 -5.69
C ALA A 642 -17.34 -18.40 -5.14
N VAL A 643 -17.05 -17.33 -5.89
CA VAL A 643 -16.19 -16.22 -5.43
C VAL A 643 -16.77 -15.54 -4.19
N HIS A 644 -18.09 -15.27 -4.16
CA HIS A 644 -18.77 -14.73 -2.98
C HIS A 644 -18.70 -15.70 -1.79
N ILE A 645 -18.97 -16.98 -2.02
CA ILE A 645 -18.92 -18.02 -0.98
C ILE A 645 -17.51 -18.13 -0.40
N VAL A 646 -16.47 -18.19 -1.24
CA VAL A 646 -15.06 -18.30 -0.79
C VAL A 646 -14.62 -17.01 -0.08
N GLY A 647 -15.02 -15.82 -0.57
CA GLY A 647 -14.73 -14.55 0.08
C GLY A 647 -15.29 -14.46 1.50
N GLY A 648 -16.58 -14.82 1.68
CA GLY A 648 -17.23 -14.91 2.99
C GLY A 648 -16.59 -15.98 3.90
N SER A 649 -16.26 -17.16 3.34
CA SER A 649 -15.57 -18.23 4.07
C SER A 649 -14.18 -17.81 4.55
N ALA A 650 -13.40 -17.15 3.68
CA ALA A 650 -12.08 -16.62 4.06
C ALA A 650 -12.20 -15.58 5.19
N ARG A 651 -13.21 -14.72 5.15
CA ARG A 651 -13.47 -13.73 6.22
C ARG A 651 -13.84 -14.43 7.54
N THR A 652 -14.66 -15.46 7.49
CA THR A 652 -15.05 -16.24 8.67
C THR A 652 -13.86 -16.96 9.30
N ILE A 653 -12.97 -17.56 8.49
CA ILE A 653 -11.84 -18.38 8.97
C ILE A 653 -10.64 -17.52 9.37
N LEU A 654 -10.29 -16.50 8.57
CA LEU A 654 -9.06 -15.73 8.75
C LEU A 654 -9.27 -14.41 9.52
N GLY A 655 -10.51 -13.93 9.55
CA GLY A 655 -10.87 -12.70 10.27
C GLY A 655 -11.37 -11.56 9.37
N PRO A 656 -11.90 -10.51 10.00
CA PRO A 656 -12.62 -9.41 9.33
C PRO A 656 -11.72 -8.49 8.49
N HIS A 657 -10.39 -8.57 8.62
CA HIS A 657 -9.44 -7.85 7.76
C HIS A 657 -9.41 -8.37 6.31
N ILE A 658 -10.08 -9.50 6.04
CA ILE A 658 -10.19 -10.03 4.68
C ILE A 658 -11.10 -9.14 3.85
N TRP A 659 -10.52 -8.56 2.81
CA TRP A 659 -11.19 -7.69 1.86
C TRP A 659 -10.85 -8.07 0.43
N GLN A 660 -11.80 -7.95 -0.49
CA GLN A 660 -11.55 -8.23 -1.90
C GLN A 660 -10.71 -7.10 -2.53
N ALA A 661 -9.46 -7.40 -2.86
CA ALA A 661 -8.56 -6.48 -3.58
C ALA A 661 -8.76 -6.54 -5.11
N GLY A 662 -9.35 -7.62 -5.61
CA GLY A 662 -9.68 -7.83 -7.01
C GLY A 662 -10.29 -9.20 -7.25
N SER A 663 -10.93 -9.38 -8.40
CA SER A 663 -11.48 -10.68 -8.82
C SER A 663 -11.58 -10.79 -10.34
N ASN A 664 -11.65 -12.02 -10.84
CA ASN A 664 -11.96 -12.31 -12.24
C ASN A 664 -12.70 -13.66 -12.32
N LYS A 665 -13.72 -13.74 -13.11
CA LYS A 665 -14.58 -14.92 -13.29
C LYS A 665 -14.60 -15.27 -14.78
N GLY A 666 -13.72 -16.21 -15.16
CA GLY A 666 -13.64 -16.79 -16.49
C GLY A 666 -14.38 -18.13 -16.55
N GLU A 667 -14.40 -18.71 -17.74
CA GLU A 667 -15.04 -20.01 -17.99
C GLU A 667 -14.24 -21.15 -17.37
N ARG A 668 -12.89 -21.08 -17.42
CA ARG A 668 -12.02 -22.17 -16.95
C ARG A 668 -11.77 -22.15 -15.45
N TYR A 669 -11.69 -20.99 -14.86
CA TYR A 669 -11.49 -20.78 -13.42
C TYR A 669 -11.86 -19.35 -13.03
N ALA A 670 -12.17 -19.17 -11.76
CA ALA A 670 -12.26 -17.86 -11.15
C ALA A 670 -11.03 -17.56 -10.29
N ARG A 671 -10.79 -16.29 -10.02
CA ARG A 671 -9.81 -15.84 -9.03
C ARG A 671 -10.40 -14.77 -8.14
N ILE A 672 -9.99 -14.79 -6.88
CA ILE A 672 -10.21 -13.72 -5.91
C ILE A 672 -8.89 -13.34 -5.27
N ASP A 673 -8.61 -12.06 -5.19
CA ASP A 673 -7.46 -11.48 -4.51
C ASP A 673 -7.95 -10.94 -3.16
N LEU A 674 -7.41 -11.46 -2.07
CA LEU A 674 -7.84 -11.14 -0.70
C LEU A 674 -6.72 -10.44 0.06
N THR A 675 -7.07 -9.41 0.83
CA THR A 675 -6.11 -8.78 1.76
C THR A 675 -5.80 -9.75 2.90
N HIS A 676 -4.51 -10.03 3.13
CA HIS A 676 -4.07 -10.81 4.27
C HIS A 676 -2.61 -10.50 4.60
N TYR A 677 -2.26 -10.46 5.88
CA TYR A 677 -0.95 -10.04 6.37
C TYR A 677 0.14 -11.11 6.28
N SER A 678 -0.20 -12.37 5.99
CA SER A 678 0.75 -13.48 5.86
C SER A 678 0.38 -14.37 4.67
N ARG A 679 1.28 -15.28 4.28
CA ARG A 679 0.95 -16.34 3.33
C ARG A 679 -0.01 -17.33 3.95
N LEU A 680 -1.00 -17.76 3.17
CA LEU A 680 -1.92 -18.81 3.58
C LEU A 680 -1.19 -20.16 3.61
N SER A 681 -1.35 -20.87 4.71
CA SER A 681 -0.90 -22.24 4.84
C SER A 681 -1.85 -23.20 4.09
N ARG A 682 -1.42 -24.45 3.88
CA ARG A 682 -2.30 -25.46 3.30
C ARG A 682 -3.53 -25.71 4.21
N ASP A 683 -3.33 -25.72 5.52
CA ASP A 683 -4.39 -25.90 6.52
C ASP A 683 -5.43 -24.75 6.46
N ASP A 684 -4.98 -23.51 6.26
CA ASP A 684 -5.90 -22.37 6.05
C ASP A 684 -6.74 -22.55 4.79
N LEU A 685 -6.11 -22.96 3.68
CA LEU A 685 -6.80 -23.20 2.42
C LEU A 685 -7.82 -24.33 2.53
N ASP A 686 -7.47 -25.43 3.20
CA ASP A 686 -8.36 -26.57 3.41
C ASP A 686 -9.56 -26.15 4.27
N LYS A 687 -9.36 -25.38 5.36
CA LYS A 687 -10.45 -24.85 6.19
C LYS A 687 -11.39 -23.91 5.42
N ILE A 688 -10.84 -23.05 4.55
CA ILE A 688 -11.64 -22.14 3.72
C ILE A 688 -12.47 -22.95 2.71
N GLU A 689 -11.86 -23.94 2.05
CA GLU A 689 -12.53 -24.81 1.07
C GLU A 689 -13.63 -25.65 1.73
N ASP A 690 -13.35 -26.25 2.88
CA ASP A 690 -14.33 -27.06 3.65
C ASP A 690 -15.51 -26.19 4.06
N HIS A 691 -15.28 -25.02 4.66
CA HIS A 691 -16.34 -24.12 5.07
C HIS A 691 -17.15 -23.60 3.85
N ALA A 692 -16.48 -23.30 2.74
CA ALA A 692 -17.15 -22.87 1.51
C ALA A 692 -18.09 -23.98 0.97
N ASN A 693 -17.64 -25.24 0.96
CA ASN A 693 -18.48 -26.38 0.56
C ASN A 693 -19.60 -26.66 1.56
N GLU A 694 -19.43 -26.36 2.86
CA GLU A 694 -20.55 -26.40 3.84
C GLU A 694 -21.63 -25.37 3.49
N ILE A 695 -21.27 -24.16 3.06
CA ILE A 695 -22.23 -23.12 2.61
C ILE A 695 -22.96 -23.58 1.36
N VAL A 696 -22.26 -24.20 0.40
CA VAL A 696 -22.89 -24.82 -0.78
C VAL A 696 -23.91 -25.90 -0.34
N ALA A 697 -23.52 -26.79 0.58
CA ALA A 697 -24.38 -27.87 1.07
C ALA A 697 -25.60 -27.37 1.85
N LYS A 698 -25.50 -26.20 2.52
CA LYS A 698 -26.65 -25.58 3.23
C LYS A 698 -27.71 -25.06 2.26
N ASN A 699 -27.41 -24.94 0.97
CA ASN A 699 -28.34 -24.50 -0.06
C ASN A 699 -29.08 -23.19 0.28
N LEU A 700 -28.31 -22.17 0.71
CA LEU A 700 -28.84 -20.87 1.11
C LEU A 700 -29.38 -20.10 -0.10
N VAL A 701 -30.45 -19.32 0.10
CA VAL A 701 -31.00 -18.41 -0.91
C VAL A 701 -30.00 -17.29 -1.19
N VAL A 702 -29.80 -16.98 -2.46
CA VAL A 702 -29.00 -15.83 -2.96
C VAL A 702 -29.97 -14.71 -3.29
N GLU A 703 -30.23 -13.84 -2.33
CA GLU A 703 -31.08 -12.68 -2.50
C GLU A 703 -30.46 -11.65 -3.43
N LYS A 704 -31.23 -11.11 -4.34
CA LYS A 704 -30.82 -10.09 -5.34
C LYS A 704 -31.66 -8.84 -5.09
N LEU A 705 -31.10 -7.87 -4.34
CA LEU A 705 -31.79 -6.65 -3.93
C LEU A 705 -31.34 -5.48 -4.80
N VAL A 706 -32.23 -4.51 -5.01
CA VAL A 706 -31.87 -3.20 -5.59
C VAL A 706 -32.40 -2.15 -4.65
N LEU A 707 -31.51 -1.36 -4.06
CA LEU A 707 -31.82 -0.33 -3.07
C LEU A 707 -31.22 1.00 -3.49
N ASP A 708 -31.82 2.08 -3.00
CA ASP A 708 -31.16 3.38 -3.06
C ASP A 708 -29.88 3.36 -2.22
N ARG A 709 -28.84 4.07 -2.67
CA ARG A 709 -27.52 4.06 -2.04
C ARG A 709 -27.58 4.41 -0.55
N ALA A 710 -28.32 5.46 -0.19
CA ALA A 710 -28.47 5.86 1.22
C ALA A 710 -29.11 4.75 2.08
N GLU A 711 -30.10 4.06 1.54
CA GLU A 711 -30.75 2.92 2.21
C GLU A 711 -29.80 1.73 2.34
N ALA A 712 -29.04 1.43 1.28
CA ALA A 712 -28.05 0.36 1.28
C ALA A 712 -26.93 0.60 2.31
N ASP A 713 -26.38 1.81 2.35
CA ASP A 713 -25.34 2.22 3.29
C ASP A 713 -25.85 2.16 4.75
N MET A 714 -27.08 2.61 4.99
CA MET A 714 -27.68 2.59 6.33
C MET A 714 -28.00 1.16 6.80
N GLN A 715 -28.44 0.27 5.92
CA GLN A 715 -28.85 -1.09 6.27
C GLN A 715 -27.67 -2.05 6.40
N PHE A 716 -26.64 -1.93 5.56
CA PHE A 716 -25.55 -2.89 5.43
C PHE A 716 -24.15 -2.33 5.72
N GLY A 717 -24.03 -1.00 5.87
CA GLY A 717 -22.75 -0.35 6.05
C GLY A 717 -21.85 -0.41 4.82
N PHE A 718 -20.58 -0.01 4.99
CA PHE A 718 -19.60 0.09 3.90
C PHE A 718 -18.90 -1.22 3.53
N GLU A 719 -19.19 -2.30 4.25
CA GLU A 719 -18.71 -3.65 3.90
C GLU A 719 -19.28 -4.16 2.58
N LEU A 720 -20.37 -3.53 2.10
CA LEU A 720 -20.93 -3.76 0.76
C LEU A 720 -19.89 -3.59 -0.36
N TYR A 721 -18.92 -2.69 -0.19
CA TYR A 721 -18.05 -2.21 -1.28
C TYR A 721 -16.78 -3.03 -1.45
N GLN A 722 -16.86 -4.34 -1.40
CA GLN A 722 -15.74 -5.27 -1.52
C GLN A 722 -14.96 -5.11 -2.84
N GLY A 723 -15.64 -4.89 -3.95
CA GLY A 723 -15.03 -4.67 -5.27
C GLY A 723 -14.78 -3.20 -5.64
N GLY A 724 -15.04 -2.28 -4.71
CA GLY A 724 -15.06 -0.83 -4.91
C GLY A 724 -16.48 -0.26 -5.01
N PRO A 725 -16.67 1.04 -4.76
CA PRO A 725 -17.98 1.67 -4.72
C PRO A 725 -18.58 1.78 -6.14
N PRO A 726 -19.86 1.38 -6.33
CA PRO A 726 -20.57 1.64 -7.57
C PRO A 726 -20.77 3.15 -7.78
N LYS A 727 -20.81 3.58 -9.05
CA LYS A 727 -21.03 5.00 -9.39
C LYS A 727 -22.52 5.39 -9.47
N HIS A 728 -23.43 4.42 -9.33
CA HIS A 728 -24.87 4.63 -9.49
C HIS A 728 -25.55 4.99 -8.16
N THR A 729 -26.69 5.67 -8.26
CA THR A 729 -27.55 6.02 -7.13
C THR A 729 -28.33 4.84 -6.58
N GLN A 730 -28.65 3.86 -7.46
CA GLN A 730 -29.22 2.58 -7.05
C GLN A 730 -28.16 1.50 -7.07
N ILE A 731 -28.09 0.72 -6.00
CA ILE A 731 -27.10 -0.32 -5.80
C ILE A 731 -27.77 -1.69 -5.83
N ARG A 732 -27.26 -2.55 -6.74
CA ARG A 732 -27.63 -3.96 -6.73
C ARG A 732 -26.78 -4.70 -5.73
N ILE A 733 -27.41 -5.44 -4.82
CA ILE A 733 -26.81 -6.15 -3.69
C ILE A 733 -27.09 -7.64 -3.87
N ILE A 734 -26.06 -8.44 -3.68
CA ILE A 734 -26.14 -9.89 -3.55
C ILE A 734 -25.96 -10.24 -2.06
N LYS A 735 -26.95 -10.92 -1.48
CA LYS A 735 -26.95 -11.36 -0.09
C LYS A 735 -27.13 -12.86 0.00
N ILE A 736 -26.21 -13.54 0.67
CA ILE A 736 -26.20 -14.98 0.91
C ILE A 736 -26.41 -15.23 2.41
N GLY A 737 -27.67 -15.14 2.85
CA GLY A 737 -28.01 -15.23 4.29
C GLY A 737 -27.16 -14.26 5.13
N GLU A 738 -26.56 -14.77 6.21
CA GLU A 738 -25.60 -14.02 7.06
C GLU A 738 -24.13 -14.28 6.65
N HIS A 739 -23.91 -15.01 5.54
CA HIS A 739 -22.57 -15.42 5.13
C HIS A 739 -21.82 -14.34 4.34
N ASP A 740 -22.50 -13.68 3.41
CA ASP A 740 -21.90 -12.64 2.55
C ASP A 740 -22.95 -11.64 2.06
N THR A 741 -22.63 -10.36 2.06
CA THR A 741 -23.47 -9.29 1.50
C THR A 741 -22.58 -8.29 0.78
N GLN A 742 -22.74 -8.15 -0.55
CA GLN A 742 -21.90 -7.28 -1.36
C GLN A 742 -22.66 -6.56 -2.46
N ALA A 743 -22.25 -5.34 -2.77
CA ALA A 743 -22.67 -4.65 -3.98
C ALA A 743 -22.06 -5.37 -5.20
N CYS A 744 -22.92 -5.99 -6.02
CA CYS A 744 -22.47 -6.79 -7.16
C CYS A 744 -23.43 -6.70 -8.35
N GLY A 745 -22.90 -6.37 -9.52
CA GLY A 745 -23.64 -6.31 -10.78
C GLY A 745 -23.63 -7.60 -11.59
N GLY A 746 -22.99 -8.69 -11.12
CA GLY A 746 -22.87 -9.92 -11.87
C GLY A 746 -24.10 -10.82 -11.89
N THR A 747 -24.06 -11.90 -12.69
CA THR A 747 -25.12 -12.91 -12.70
C THR A 747 -24.83 -14.01 -11.69
N HIS A 748 -25.84 -14.44 -10.94
CA HIS A 748 -25.72 -15.41 -9.85
C HIS A 748 -26.84 -16.45 -9.90
N HIS A 749 -26.57 -17.61 -9.32
CA HIS A 749 -27.59 -18.61 -9.02
C HIS A 749 -28.64 -18.09 -8.02
N ASP A 750 -29.76 -18.77 -7.89
CA ASP A 750 -30.77 -18.45 -6.89
C ASP A 750 -30.50 -19.09 -5.53
N ASN A 751 -29.70 -20.17 -5.51
CA ASN A 751 -29.29 -20.87 -4.30
C ASN A 751 -27.82 -21.29 -4.38
N THR A 752 -27.14 -21.32 -3.23
CA THR A 752 -25.73 -21.73 -3.15
C THR A 752 -25.51 -23.18 -3.57
N GLY A 753 -26.48 -24.06 -3.39
CA GLY A 753 -26.41 -25.48 -3.78
C GLY A 753 -26.29 -25.74 -5.29
N GLU A 754 -26.71 -24.77 -6.12
CA GLU A 754 -26.60 -24.88 -7.57
C GLU A 754 -25.13 -24.82 -8.07
N VAL A 755 -24.22 -24.27 -7.27
CA VAL A 755 -22.77 -24.27 -7.51
C VAL A 755 -22.18 -25.69 -7.47
N ALA A 756 -22.84 -26.61 -6.80
CA ALA A 756 -22.53 -28.01 -6.61
C ALA A 756 -21.23 -28.25 -5.79
N GLU A 757 -20.06 -28.23 -6.40
CA GLU A 757 -18.76 -28.42 -5.75
C GLU A 757 -17.83 -27.25 -6.14
N LEU A 758 -17.03 -26.77 -5.19
CA LEU A 758 -15.98 -25.83 -5.45
C LEU A 758 -14.64 -26.32 -4.88
N ARG A 759 -13.53 -25.90 -5.52
CA ARG A 759 -12.17 -26.23 -5.08
C ARG A 759 -11.24 -25.03 -5.23
N ILE A 760 -10.34 -24.86 -4.27
CA ILE A 760 -9.23 -23.90 -4.34
C ILE A 760 -8.01 -24.63 -4.92
N ILE A 761 -7.78 -24.43 -6.22
CA ILE A 761 -6.74 -25.16 -6.96
C ILE A 761 -5.34 -24.57 -6.81
N ARG A 762 -5.25 -23.29 -6.43
CA ARG A 762 -3.96 -22.61 -6.27
C ARG A 762 -4.07 -21.40 -5.34
N SER A 763 -3.05 -21.20 -4.51
CA SER A 763 -2.80 -19.95 -3.79
C SER A 763 -1.45 -19.36 -4.22
N SER A 764 -1.39 -18.04 -4.33
CA SER A 764 -0.14 -17.31 -4.63
C SER A 764 -0.23 -15.87 -4.13
N GLN A 765 0.89 -15.37 -3.62
CA GLN A 765 1.00 -13.98 -3.25
C GLN A 765 1.17 -13.10 -4.51
N VAL A 766 0.23 -12.19 -4.74
CA VAL A 766 0.27 -11.23 -5.87
C VAL A 766 1.22 -10.09 -5.56
N GLN A 767 1.08 -9.59 -4.35
CA GLN A 767 1.93 -8.57 -3.74
C GLN A 767 1.89 -8.73 -2.22
N ASP A 768 2.79 -8.07 -1.51
CA ASP A 768 2.77 -8.12 -0.06
C ASP A 768 1.43 -7.57 0.48
N GLY A 769 0.80 -8.33 1.37
CA GLY A 769 -0.53 -8.04 1.92
C GLY A 769 -1.70 -8.47 1.03
N VAL A 770 -1.49 -9.17 -0.10
CA VAL A 770 -2.56 -9.66 -0.98
C VAL A 770 -2.28 -11.08 -1.46
N GLU A 771 -3.13 -12.00 -1.07
CA GLU A 771 -3.13 -13.41 -1.50
C GLU A 771 -4.18 -13.64 -2.59
N ARG A 772 -3.79 -14.35 -3.65
CA ARG A 772 -4.67 -14.75 -4.75
C ARG A 772 -5.07 -16.20 -4.61
N LEU A 773 -6.35 -16.46 -4.59
CA LEU A 773 -6.94 -17.79 -4.70
C LEU A 773 -7.47 -18.01 -6.12
N GLN A 774 -7.11 -19.14 -6.74
CA GLN A 774 -7.74 -19.63 -7.95
C GLN A 774 -8.74 -20.72 -7.57
N ILE A 775 -9.96 -20.60 -8.13
CA ILE A 775 -11.11 -21.38 -7.73
C ILE A 775 -11.72 -22.00 -9.00
N VAL A 776 -12.13 -23.23 -8.89
CA VAL A 776 -13.00 -23.91 -9.87
C VAL A 776 -14.28 -24.34 -9.18
N ALA A 777 -15.41 -24.27 -9.91
CA ALA A 777 -16.72 -24.63 -9.37
C ALA A 777 -17.58 -25.31 -10.45
N GLY A 778 -18.57 -26.08 -10.03
CA GLY A 778 -19.47 -26.79 -10.94
C GLY A 778 -18.76 -27.84 -11.79
N GLU A 779 -18.97 -27.79 -13.12
CA GLU A 779 -18.38 -28.78 -14.01
C GLU A 779 -16.85 -28.69 -14.09
N THR A 780 -16.28 -27.47 -14.01
CA THR A 780 -14.82 -27.29 -14.01
C THR A 780 -14.17 -27.90 -12.77
N ALA A 781 -14.84 -27.89 -11.60
CA ALA A 781 -14.34 -28.57 -10.40
C ALA A 781 -14.30 -30.09 -10.57
N ARG A 782 -15.35 -30.68 -11.17
CA ARG A 782 -15.39 -32.13 -11.49
C ARG A 782 -14.34 -32.52 -12.51
N GLU A 783 -14.17 -31.72 -13.57
CA GLU A 783 -13.13 -31.95 -14.58
C GLU A 783 -11.74 -31.87 -13.95
N HIS A 784 -11.50 -30.86 -13.11
CA HIS A 784 -10.25 -30.74 -12.38
C HIS A 784 -9.96 -31.99 -11.52
N ALA A 785 -10.95 -32.48 -10.76
CA ALA A 785 -10.81 -33.67 -9.96
C ALA A 785 -10.46 -34.90 -10.83
N ARG A 786 -11.13 -35.10 -11.95
CA ARG A 786 -10.84 -36.19 -12.90
C ARG A 786 -9.43 -36.10 -13.49
N VAL A 787 -8.96 -34.89 -13.81
CA VAL A 787 -7.60 -34.68 -14.31
C VAL A 787 -6.57 -35.02 -13.24
N GLN A 788 -6.78 -34.60 -11.98
CA GLN A 788 -5.89 -34.92 -10.86
C GLN A 788 -5.85 -36.43 -10.59
N GLU A 789 -7.00 -37.10 -10.61
CA GLU A 789 -7.10 -38.55 -10.43
C GLU A 789 -6.36 -39.29 -11.52
N ARG A 790 -6.49 -38.87 -12.80
CA ARG A 790 -5.74 -39.45 -13.93
C ARG A 790 -4.24 -39.29 -13.77
N LEU A 791 -3.77 -38.06 -13.46
CA LEU A 791 -2.35 -37.79 -13.27
C LEU A 791 -1.75 -38.60 -12.11
N LEU A 792 -2.55 -38.77 -11.02
CA LEU A 792 -2.14 -39.59 -9.88
C LEU A 792 -2.02 -41.06 -10.26
N ASN A 793 -3.00 -41.63 -10.99
CA ASN A 793 -3.00 -42.98 -11.46
C ASN A 793 -1.85 -43.23 -12.43
N GLU A 794 -1.67 -42.38 -13.47
CA GLU A 794 -0.57 -42.49 -14.43
C GLU A 794 0.81 -42.42 -13.74
N SER A 795 0.97 -41.55 -12.73
CA SER A 795 2.22 -41.46 -11.96
C SER A 795 2.46 -42.70 -11.10
N SER A 796 1.40 -43.28 -10.53
CA SER A 796 1.48 -44.52 -9.75
C SER A 796 1.81 -45.75 -10.61
N GLU A 797 1.25 -45.82 -11.82
CA GLU A 797 1.54 -46.84 -12.80
C GLU A 797 3.03 -46.83 -13.21
N VAL A 798 3.63 -45.64 -13.46
CA VAL A 798 5.06 -45.52 -13.79
C VAL A 798 5.96 -46.10 -12.71
N LEU A 799 5.59 -45.97 -11.45
CA LEU A 799 6.34 -46.51 -10.29
C LEU A 799 5.87 -47.92 -9.87
N GLY A 800 4.81 -48.45 -10.48
CA GLY A 800 4.27 -49.78 -10.17
C GLY A 800 3.74 -49.91 -8.76
N VAL A 801 3.12 -48.86 -8.22
CA VAL A 801 2.58 -48.80 -6.85
C VAL A 801 1.13 -48.30 -6.84
N SER A 802 0.44 -48.49 -5.71
CA SER A 802 -0.90 -47.89 -5.53
C SER A 802 -0.80 -46.37 -5.38
N PRO A 803 -1.86 -45.59 -5.70
CA PRO A 803 -1.90 -44.13 -5.46
C PRO A 803 -1.54 -43.72 -4.04
N GLU A 804 -1.96 -44.49 -3.04
CA GLU A 804 -1.70 -44.23 -1.61
C GLU A 804 -0.20 -44.41 -1.28
N ASP A 805 0.49 -45.33 -1.97
CA ASP A 805 1.90 -45.63 -1.76
C ASP A 805 2.84 -44.67 -2.54
N LEU A 806 2.31 -43.90 -3.49
CA LEU A 806 3.09 -43.02 -4.35
C LEU A 806 4.03 -42.07 -3.59
N PRO A 807 3.60 -41.36 -2.52
CA PRO A 807 4.50 -40.46 -1.77
C PRO A 807 5.70 -41.21 -1.17
N SER A 808 5.46 -42.40 -0.64
CA SER A 808 6.51 -43.26 -0.06
C SER A 808 7.46 -43.77 -1.12
N ALA A 809 6.95 -44.19 -2.28
CA ALA A 809 7.74 -44.66 -3.42
C ALA A 809 8.59 -43.55 -4.01
N VAL A 810 8.05 -42.35 -4.21
CA VAL A 810 8.80 -41.16 -4.69
C VAL A 810 9.91 -40.78 -3.73
N SER A 811 9.62 -40.74 -2.42
CA SER A 811 10.62 -40.43 -1.39
C SER A 811 11.77 -41.44 -1.40
N ARG A 812 11.45 -42.73 -1.44
CA ARG A 812 12.45 -43.79 -1.53
C ARG A 812 13.31 -43.65 -2.83
N PHE A 813 12.65 -43.49 -3.97
CA PHE A 813 13.33 -43.29 -5.23
C PHE A 813 14.27 -42.08 -5.24
N PHE A 814 13.85 -40.98 -4.65
CA PHE A 814 14.65 -39.76 -4.54
C PHE A 814 15.87 -39.92 -3.63
N GLU A 815 15.74 -40.66 -2.51
CA GLU A 815 16.87 -40.97 -1.63
C GLU A 815 17.82 -42.00 -2.29
N GLU A 816 17.30 -42.99 -3.02
CA GLU A 816 18.10 -43.92 -3.81
C GLU A 816 18.85 -43.19 -4.93
N TRP A 817 18.20 -42.25 -5.62
CA TRP A 817 18.83 -41.45 -6.66
C TRP A 817 19.98 -40.59 -6.09
N LYS A 818 19.75 -39.90 -4.94
CA LYS A 818 20.81 -39.18 -4.25
C LYS A 818 21.98 -40.06 -3.83
N PHE A 819 21.67 -41.27 -3.34
CA PHE A 819 22.68 -42.23 -2.97
C PHE A 819 23.51 -42.68 -4.18
N GLN A 820 22.84 -42.98 -5.28
CA GLN A 820 23.52 -43.38 -6.53
C GLN A 820 24.38 -42.24 -7.10
N GLN A 821 23.90 -40.97 -7.05
CA GLN A 821 24.71 -39.84 -7.46
C GLN A 821 26.02 -39.71 -6.64
N LYS A 822 25.91 -39.81 -5.32
CA LYS A 822 27.09 -39.82 -4.45
C LYS A 822 28.00 -41.02 -4.71
N LYS A 823 27.40 -42.19 -5.02
CA LYS A 823 28.19 -43.38 -5.35
C LYS A 823 28.91 -43.23 -6.70
N ILE A 824 28.28 -42.64 -7.70
CA ILE A 824 28.91 -42.29 -9.00
C ILE A 824 30.08 -41.33 -8.77
N GLU A 825 29.89 -40.24 -8.03
CA GLU A 825 30.94 -39.28 -7.68
C GLU A 825 32.12 -39.97 -6.94
N SER A 826 31.78 -40.87 -6.01
CA SER A 826 32.80 -41.64 -5.26
C SER A 826 33.56 -42.63 -6.18
N LEU A 827 32.85 -43.30 -7.09
CA LEU A 827 33.48 -44.24 -8.05
C LEU A 827 34.33 -43.48 -9.09
N GLU A 828 33.89 -42.33 -9.55
CA GLU A 828 34.69 -41.47 -10.43
C GLU A 828 35.97 -41.01 -9.74
N ALA A 829 35.87 -40.58 -8.47
CA ALA A 829 37.03 -40.22 -7.67
C ALA A 829 37.98 -41.43 -7.45
N GLU A 830 37.44 -42.64 -7.23
CA GLU A 830 38.21 -43.85 -7.07
C GLU A 830 38.89 -44.25 -8.38
N ILE A 831 38.21 -44.17 -9.55
CA ILE A 831 38.80 -44.40 -10.87
C ILE A 831 39.97 -43.45 -11.12
N VAL A 832 39.78 -42.17 -10.81
CA VAL A 832 40.86 -41.17 -10.91
C VAL A 832 42.04 -41.58 -10.02
N ARG A 833 41.76 -41.93 -8.75
CA ARG A 833 42.78 -42.39 -7.80
C ARG A 833 43.52 -43.63 -8.27
N LEU A 834 42.84 -44.61 -8.78
CA LEU A 834 43.46 -45.86 -9.28
C LEU A 834 44.30 -45.61 -10.54
N ARG A 835 43.84 -44.71 -11.44
CA ARG A 835 44.64 -44.30 -12.61
C ARG A 835 45.92 -43.51 -12.21
N THR A 836 45.85 -42.72 -11.12
CA THR A 836 47.00 -41.97 -10.58
C THR A 836 47.93 -42.83 -9.73
N SER A 837 47.42 -43.87 -9.04
CA SER A 837 48.22 -44.77 -8.18
C SER A 837 48.85 -45.95 -8.92
N GLY A 838 48.36 -46.28 -10.09
CA GLY A 838 48.94 -47.29 -10.99
C GLY A 838 50.27 -46.78 -11.60
N GLY A 839 51.31 -46.71 -10.77
CA GLY A 839 52.63 -46.25 -11.16
C GLY A 839 53.26 -47.20 -12.18
N GLY A 840 53.07 -46.90 -13.48
CA GLY A 840 53.69 -47.58 -14.53
C GLY A 840 53.30 -46.92 -15.86
N ASP A 841 54.23 -46.26 -16.52
CA ASP A 841 54.22 -45.66 -17.83
C ASP A 841 53.74 -44.19 -17.89
N GLY A 842 54.58 -43.25 -17.49
CA GLY A 842 54.45 -41.88 -17.85
C GLY A 842 55.07 -40.84 -16.88
N ALA A 843 55.44 -41.24 -15.68
CA ALA A 843 56.10 -40.34 -14.74
C ALA A 843 57.65 -40.53 -14.82
N ILE A 844 58.38 -39.47 -15.14
CA ILE A 844 59.84 -39.42 -15.18
C ILE A 844 60.32 -38.47 -14.10
N GLU A 845 61.25 -38.95 -13.24
CA GLU A 845 61.91 -38.10 -12.27
C GLU A 845 63.24 -37.58 -12.84
N LYS A 846 63.38 -36.26 -12.87
CA LYS A 846 64.60 -35.62 -13.35
C LYS A 846 64.79 -34.32 -12.61
N ASP A 847 66.04 -34.06 -12.12
CA ASP A 847 66.40 -32.83 -11.42
C ASP A 847 65.51 -32.52 -10.20
N GLY A 848 64.95 -33.52 -9.50
CA GLY A 848 64.08 -33.35 -8.35
C GLY A 848 62.65 -32.95 -8.71
N ILE A 849 62.26 -33.03 -10.00
CA ILE A 849 60.88 -32.78 -10.48
C ILE A 849 60.32 -34.07 -11.04
N ARG A 850 59.09 -34.38 -10.69
CA ARG A 850 58.29 -35.46 -11.26
C ARG A 850 57.53 -34.95 -12.50
N TYR A 851 57.85 -35.47 -13.64
CA TYR A 851 57.17 -35.12 -14.94
C TYR A 851 56.13 -36.19 -15.25
N VAL A 852 54.88 -35.78 -15.43
CA VAL A 852 53.75 -36.62 -15.84
C VAL A 852 53.22 -36.12 -17.18
N VAL A 853 53.49 -36.84 -18.25
CA VAL A 853 53.10 -36.45 -19.62
C VAL A 853 52.30 -37.58 -20.23
N MET A 854 50.98 -37.46 -20.30
CA MET A 854 50.11 -38.55 -20.74
C MET A 854 48.78 -38.07 -21.37
N GLU A 855 48.23 -38.93 -22.25
CA GLU A 855 46.88 -38.79 -22.71
C GLU A 855 45.92 -39.43 -21.69
N VAL A 856 44.80 -38.78 -21.41
CA VAL A 856 43.81 -39.19 -20.42
C VAL A 856 42.44 -39.30 -21.09
N ASP A 857 41.81 -40.45 -20.98
CA ASP A 857 40.43 -40.64 -21.36
C ASP A 857 39.51 -40.08 -20.28
N GLY A 858 38.66 -39.13 -20.60
CA GLY A 858 37.69 -38.53 -19.67
C GLY A 858 37.28 -37.16 -20.11
N ASP A 859 36.20 -36.69 -19.50
CA ASP A 859 35.77 -35.31 -19.68
C ASP A 859 36.75 -34.30 -18.97
N MET A 860 36.60 -33.01 -19.30
CA MET A 860 37.44 -31.97 -18.75
C MET A 860 37.40 -31.93 -17.19
N LYS A 861 36.26 -32.29 -16.57
CA LYS A 861 36.12 -32.29 -15.10
C LYS A 861 36.98 -33.39 -14.45
N ALA A 862 37.01 -34.58 -15.07
CA ALA A 862 37.85 -35.71 -14.62
C ALA A 862 39.33 -35.38 -14.76
N VAL A 863 39.74 -34.79 -15.90
CA VAL A 863 41.14 -34.40 -16.19
C VAL A 863 41.60 -33.32 -15.21
N MET A 864 40.76 -32.32 -14.90
CA MET A 864 41.07 -31.29 -13.93
C MET A 864 41.17 -31.83 -12.51
N SER A 865 40.33 -32.80 -12.12
CA SER A 865 40.40 -33.47 -10.83
C SER A 865 41.73 -34.27 -10.71
N MET A 866 42.13 -34.99 -11.75
CA MET A 866 43.40 -35.74 -11.84
C MET A 866 44.59 -34.78 -11.73
N LEU A 867 44.58 -33.68 -12.48
CA LEU A 867 45.62 -32.66 -12.46
C LEU A 867 45.81 -32.06 -11.05
N SER A 868 44.69 -31.69 -10.42
CA SER A 868 44.69 -31.17 -9.04
C SER A 868 45.29 -32.17 -8.01
N GLN A 869 45.04 -33.45 -8.19
CA GLN A 869 45.65 -34.49 -7.33
C GLN A 869 47.14 -34.66 -7.59
N LEU A 870 47.58 -34.62 -8.83
CA LEU A 870 49.00 -34.75 -9.22
C LEU A 870 49.86 -33.58 -8.71
N THR A 871 49.29 -32.35 -8.68
CA THR A 871 50.02 -31.14 -8.33
C THR A 871 49.77 -30.63 -6.89
N ARG A 872 49.03 -31.38 -6.06
CA ARG A 872 48.60 -30.98 -4.72
C ARG A 872 49.69 -31.07 -3.64
N ASP A 873 50.60 -32.04 -3.79
CA ASP A 873 51.58 -32.33 -2.75
C ASP A 873 52.87 -31.49 -2.92
N PRO A 874 53.14 -30.51 -2.02
CA PRO A 874 54.36 -29.72 -2.13
C PRO A 874 55.67 -30.52 -1.89
N GLN A 875 55.57 -31.67 -1.23
CA GLN A 875 56.71 -32.55 -1.01
C GLN A 875 57.15 -33.30 -2.27
N THR A 876 56.29 -33.35 -3.28
CA THR A 876 56.54 -34.01 -4.57
C THR A 876 56.39 -32.98 -5.70
N PRO A 877 57.44 -32.15 -5.98
CA PRO A 877 57.38 -31.18 -7.06
C PRO A 877 57.02 -31.83 -8.38
N THR A 878 55.82 -31.54 -8.89
CA THR A 878 55.29 -32.22 -10.11
C THR A 878 54.99 -31.19 -11.17
N LEU A 879 55.42 -31.51 -12.45
CA LEU A 879 54.91 -30.87 -13.65
C LEU A 879 54.07 -31.90 -14.41
N ALA A 880 52.77 -31.62 -14.55
CA ALA A 880 51.84 -32.50 -15.23
C ALA A 880 51.36 -31.85 -16.54
N ILE A 881 51.43 -32.62 -17.63
CA ILE A 881 50.94 -32.27 -18.97
C ILE A 881 49.98 -33.38 -19.40
N LEU A 882 48.70 -33.02 -19.42
CA LEU A 882 47.62 -33.97 -19.76
C LEU A 882 46.91 -33.56 -21.04
N GLY A 883 46.67 -34.54 -21.92
CA GLY A 883 45.88 -34.38 -23.14
C GLY A 883 44.62 -35.21 -23.09
N THR A 884 43.49 -34.67 -23.58
CA THR A 884 42.19 -35.39 -23.69
C THR A 884 41.46 -35.05 -24.96
N ARG A 885 40.66 -36.06 -25.48
CA ARG A 885 39.86 -35.93 -26.73
C ARG A 885 38.41 -35.43 -26.48
N ASP A 886 38.13 -34.86 -25.32
CA ASP A 886 36.80 -34.38 -24.96
C ASP A 886 36.36 -33.16 -25.76
N GLY A 887 35.47 -33.36 -26.74
CA GLY A 887 34.90 -32.30 -27.59
C GLY A 887 35.92 -31.59 -28.48
N GLY A 888 37.06 -32.28 -28.83
CA GLY A 888 38.19 -31.76 -29.57
C GLY A 888 39.52 -32.16 -28.92
N GLY A 889 40.64 -31.67 -29.43
CA GLY A 889 41.94 -31.85 -28.78
C GLY A 889 42.10 -30.84 -27.65
N LYS A 890 42.28 -31.28 -26.39
CA LYS A 890 42.54 -30.39 -25.26
C LYS A 890 43.86 -30.75 -24.56
N LEU A 891 44.59 -29.75 -24.16
CA LEU A 891 45.88 -29.88 -23.46
C LEU A 891 45.81 -29.02 -22.18
N ILE A 892 46.32 -29.57 -21.08
CA ILE A 892 46.41 -28.88 -19.82
C ILE A 892 47.81 -29.09 -19.22
N VAL A 893 48.42 -28.01 -18.78
CA VAL A 893 49.73 -28.03 -18.15
C VAL A 893 49.59 -27.42 -16.76
N ALA A 894 50.08 -28.09 -15.71
CA ALA A 894 50.16 -27.52 -14.39
C ALA A 894 51.39 -27.99 -13.61
N SER A 895 51.87 -27.13 -12.73
CA SER A 895 52.98 -27.42 -11.84
C SER A 895 52.53 -27.25 -10.37
N THR A 896 53.18 -27.98 -9.46
CA THR A 896 52.98 -27.81 -8.03
C THR A 896 53.49 -26.42 -7.62
N GLU A 897 52.59 -25.59 -7.13
CA GLU A 897 52.81 -24.18 -6.81
C GLU A 897 53.80 -24.00 -5.65
N GLY A 898 54.71 -23.04 -5.76
CA GLY A 898 55.71 -22.76 -4.74
C GLY A 898 56.83 -23.79 -4.60
N THR A 899 57.04 -24.60 -5.66
CA THR A 899 58.11 -25.61 -5.73
C THR A 899 59.04 -25.37 -6.93
N ILE A 900 60.18 -26.12 -6.96
CA ILE A 900 61.14 -26.04 -8.07
C ILE A 900 60.49 -26.34 -9.44
N ALA A 901 59.35 -27.06 -9.46
CA ALA A 901 58.63 -27.32 -10.70
C ALA A 901 57.99 -26.05 -11.28
N SER A 902 57.39 -25.20 -10.42
CA SER A 902 56.79 -23.90 -10.81
C SER A 902 57.84 -22.79 -11.01
N GLU A 903 59.02 -22.91 -10.40
CA GLU A 903 60.13 -21.95 -10.59
C GLU A 903 60.90 -22.18 -11.90
N LYS A 904 61.00 -23.46 -12.33
CA LYS A 904 61.80 -23.87 -13.50
C LYS A 904 60.97 -23.86 -14.77
N HIS A 905 59.63 -24.06 -14.70
CA HIS A 905 58.73 -24.25 -15.84
C HIS A 905 57.54 -23.35 -15.77
N ASP A 906 57.32 -22.55 -16.81
CA ASP A 906 56.09 -21.79 -17.05
C ASP A 906 55.07 -22.60 -17.81
N ALA A 907 53.93 -22.94 -17.24
CA ALA A 907 52.87 -23.71 -17.85
C ALA A 907 52.31 -23.07 -19.12
N ASN A 908 52.34 -21.73 -19.19
CA ASN A 908 51.83 -20.99 -20.31
C ASN A 908 52.80 -21.07 -21.51
N GLU A 909 54.10 -20.98 -21.27
CA GLU A 909 55.11 -21.15 -22.31
C GLU A 909 55.10 -22.59 -22.90
N ILE A 910 55.01 -23.60 -22.04
CA ILE A 910 54.93 -24.99 -22.46
C ILE A 910 53.70 -25.23 -23.30
N LEU A 911 52.52 -24.76 -22.81
CA LEU A 911 51.28 -24.90 -23.57
C LEU A 911 51.34 -24.18 -24.92
N GLY A 912 51.90 -22.96 -24.96
CA GLY A 912 52.10 -22.23 -26.22
C GLY A 912 52.96 -22.96 -27.24
N ALA A 913 54.00 -23.72 -26.80
CA ALA A 913 54.87 -24.50 -27.68
C ALA A 913 54.18 -25.74 -28.24
N ILE A 914 53.20 -26.34 -27.53
CA ILE A 914 52.60 -27.65 -27.94
C ILE A 914 51.20 -27.52 -28.53
N ALA A 915 50.47 -26.40 -28.25
CA ALA A 915 49.07 -26.23 -28.68
C ALA A 915 48.87 -26.23 -30.23
N GLY A 916 49.92 -25.88 -30.98
CA GLY A 916 49.87 -25.90 -32.45
C GLY A 916 49.56 -27.30 -33.03
N HIS A 917 49.98 -28.39 -32.36
CA HIS A 917 49.76 -29.78 -32.84
C HIS A 917 48.29 -30.19 -32.81
N ILE A 918 47.48 -29.60 -31.91
CA ILE A 918 46.05 -29.82 -31.88
C ILE A 918 45.25 -28.81 -32.71
N ASN A 919 45.93 -28.05 -33.60
CA ASN A 919 45.36 -26.90 -34.33
C ASN A 919 44.61 -25.95 -33.41
N GLY A 920 45.19 -25.61 -32.28
CA GLY A 920 44.56 -24.85 -31.23
C GLY A 920 45.44 -23.81 -30.60
N GLY A 921 44.94 -23.20 -29.56
CA GLY A 921 45.62 -22.23 -28.73
C GLY A 921 45.09 -22.28 -27.31
N GLY A 922 45.69 -21.51 -26.40
CA GLY A 922 45.29 -21.51 -25.01
C GLY A 922 46.08 -20.50 -24.22
N GLY A 923 45.91 -20.53 -22.92
CA GLY A 923 46.64 -19.68 -22.01
C GLY A 923 46.26 -19.96 -20.57
N GLY A 924 46.89 -19.24 -19.63
CA GLY A 924 46.64 -19.43 -18.21
C GLY A 924 47.60 -18.63 -17.34
N ARG A 925 47.86 -19.16 -16.14
CA ARG A 925 48.90 -18.66 -15.21
C ARG A 925 50.18 -19.43 -15.39
N PRO A 926 51.34 -18.89 -14.94
CA PRO A 926 52.62 -19.61 -15.00
C PRO A 926 52.59 -21.01 -14.33
N THR A 927 51.76 -21.22 -13.33
CA THR A 927 51.60 -22.49 -12.64
C THR A 927 50.52 -23.41 -13.24
N MET A 928 49.61 -22.86 -14.11
CA MET A 928 48.55 -23.64 -14.73
C MET A 928 48.04 -22.99 -16.01
N ALA A 929 48.09 -23.68 -17.14
CA ALA A 929 47.55 -23.25 -18.42
C ALA A 929 46.75 -24.35 -19.11
N GLN A 930 45.73 -23.96 -19.88
CA GLN A 930 44.89 -24.89 -20.65
C GLN A 930 44.64 -24.37 -22.07
N GLY A 931 44.57 -25.31 -23.01
CA GLY A 931 44.33 -25.02 -24.41
C GLY A 931 43.39 -26.04 -25.07
N GLY A 932 42.75 -25.60 -26.17
CA GLY A 932 41.90 -26.48 -26.95
C GLY A 932 42.06 -26.23 -28.44
N GLY A 933 41.86 -27.28 -29.25
CA GLY A 933 41.99 -27.23 -30.69
C GLY A 933 41.03 -28.18 -31.39
N SER A 934 40.95 -28.01 -32.74
CA SER A 934 40.04 -28.80 -33.57
C SER A 934 40.60 -30.17 -34.00
N ASN A 935 41.87 -30.46 -33.68
CA ASN A 935 42.55 -31.71 -34.05
C ASN A 935 42.84 -32.60 -32.84
N PRO A 936 41.92 -33.52 -32.44
CA PRO A 936 42.17 -34.44 -31.33
C PRO A 936 43.24 -35.47 -31.60
N ASP A 937 43.48 -35.81 -32.89
CA ASP A 937 44.53 -36.80 -33.28
C ASP A 937 45.94 -36.23 -33.16
N GLY A 938 46.11 -34.92 -32.97
CA GLY A 938 47.36 -34.25 -32.70
C GLY A 938 47.82 -34.31 -31.22
N ILE A 939 47.02 -34.89 -30.32
CA ILE A 939 47.37 -34.99 -28.87
C ILE A 939 48.66 -35.80 -28.64
N PRO A 940 48.83 -37.01 -29.23
CA PRO A 940 50.09 -37.79 -29.05
C PRO A 940 51.33 -37.01 -29.53
N GLU A 941 51.22 -36.28 -30.63
CA GLU A 941 52.32 -35.44 -31.17
C GLU A 941 52.62 -34.24 -30.26
N ALA A 942 51.58 -33.63 -29.69
CA ALA A 942 51.71 -32.51 -28.73
C ALA A 942 52.41 -32.98 -27.42
N LEU A 943 52.05 -34.17 -26.94
CA LEU A 943 52.67 -34.75 -25.72
C LEU A 943 54.12 -35.19 -25.98
N GLU A 944 54.43 -35.69 -27.17
CA GLU A 944 55.80 -36.03 -27.58
C GLU A 944 56.67 -34.75 -27.75
N ALA A 945 56.07 -33.68 -28.33
CA ALA A 945 56.73 -32.38 -28.41
C ALA A 945 57.01 -31.80 -26.99
N ALA A 946 56.08 -32.00 -26.03
CA ALA A 946 56.28 -31.62 -24.65
C ALA A 946 57.45 -32.41 -24.00
N ARG A 947 57.56 -33.73 -24.21
CA ARG A 947 58.68 -34.53 -23.76
C ARG A 947 60.01 -34.00 -24.30
N ASN A 948 60.07 -33.80 -25.63
CA ASN A 948 61.25 -33.26 -26.30
C ASN A 948 61.66 -31.86 -25.74
N LEU A 949 60.68 -30.97 -25.52
CA LEU A 949 60.88 -29.63 -24.94
C LEU A 949 61.49 -29.72 -23.53
N LEU A 950 61.04 -30.67 -22.72
CA LEU A 950 61.50 -30.90 -21.36
C LEU A 950 62.76 -31.78 -21.27
N GLY A 951 63.21 -32.35 -22.42
CA GLY A 951 64.36 -33.25 -22.52
C GLY A 951 64.17 -34.59 -21.76
N LEU A 952 62.91 -35.12 -21.82
CA LEU A 952 62.50 -36.36 -21.17
C LEU A 952 62.65 -37.56 -22.08
#